data_57ab902477e576b8625119b9be9c67b9
#
_entry.id   57ab902477e576b8625119b9be9c67b9
#
_cell.length_a   1.000
_cell.length_b   1.000
_cell.length_c   1.000
_cell.angle_alpha   90.00
_cell.angle_beta   90.00
_cell.angle_gamma   90.00
#
_symmetry.space_group_name_H-M   'P 1'
#
loop_
_entity.id
_entity.type
_entity.pdbx_description
1 polymer ?
#
loop_
_entity_poly.entity_id
_entity_poly.type
_entity_poly.pdbx_seq_one_letter_code
_entity_poly.pdbx_strand_id
1 'polypeptide(L)'
;MAADEVDPTKLEITDELIAERNNFTPGETPDDMTAWQRPITAVIDVVNNWVGRLICLLIIPLIAVVVIEVFSRNTFSIMINNGWGDLARSLGLGPTVFAYDISRMIAGVLFMAAAGYGLMRGVHIRADFLYRNWSDKTQATVDATLYLIFFLPSMLLFTWVSAKFFMVAYLTGETAFDSTWSPVLWPARIAMPIGGALLFLQGFPELFRAFHKMGKERERTFLWLTAATLAVITLEMWIPGILPIFEGVSSLFENGGVLDVPKPIIGLIMLGTMIFVIFIGFPISFTLIFLAFGFGIWGLNFKLTGLLMTLNTNSTMLNDQLMAVPLFILMGIVMEAAGLMERLFSSIQMIMARVRGSLYIAVLIVSTIFAAATGIVGASVTLLGIMAGATMSRSGYNVRLSAGAITAGGTLGILIPPSIMLIVMGPVLDVSTLDLFRGAFVPGALLASLYLIYTLGRCWLNPELGPILSEEDQPETSNNYRLEVILICIGVLAICRLFGLALGGAFGFVPFGGLIALLAALLVSYRAYKNLTVLRIVTPLVIGVQIVYSVSKIMALDGVEFGLFYQIAWLIFLGFGAYKAVGLYSTTTAENFHFSELWNEFFAGLMPPTILISFALGSILMGFATPAEAAAMGAFGSILLSLAYGKFKIAGFFDSLVKGLEITVLIMFLVAASNFFGA
;
A
#
# COMPACT_ATOMS: atom_id res chain seq x y z
N MET A 1 -31.76 -23.16 -27.91
CA MET A 1 -31.71 -22.37 -26.69
C MET A 1 -31.09 -21.05 -27.08
N ALA A 2 -31.89 -20.01 -27.22
CA ALA A 2 -31.46 -18.69 -27.63
C ALA A 2 -30.65 -18.08 -26.49
N ALA A 3 -29.46 -17.57 -26.82
CA ALA A 3 -28.71 -16.71 -25.92
C ALA A 3 -29.50 -15.40 -25.80
N ASP A 4 -30.07 -15.13 -24.64
CA ASP A 4 -30.65 -13.83 -24.33
C ASP A 4 -29.56 -12.78 -24.55
N GLU A 5 -29.79 -11.91 -25.55
CA GLU A 5 -28.99 -10.69 -25.75
C GLU A 5 -29.16 -9.83 -24.49
N VAL A 6 -28.15 -9.85 -23.66
CA VAL A 6 -28.03 -8.93 -22.51
C VAL A 6 -27.90 -7.53 -23.10
N ASP A 7 -28.91 -6.72 -22.97
CA ASP A 7 -28.94 -5.32 -23.36
C ASP A 7 -27.81 -4.57 -22.62
N PRO A 8 -26.77 -4.10 -23.31
CA PRO A 8 -25.61 -3.48 -22.69
C PRO A 8 -25.93 -2.13 -22.02
N THR A 9 -27.13 -1.57 -22.23
CA THR A 9 -27.58 -0.33 -21.58
C THR A 9 -28.18 -0.55 -20.19
N LYS A 10 -28.41 -1.80 -19.78
CA LYS A 10 -28.97 -2.17 -18.48
C LYS A 10 -27.98 -2.74 -17.48
N LEU A 11 -26.69 -2.51 -17.64
CA LEU A 11 -25.72 -2.68 -16.56
C LEU A 11 -25.82 -1.48 -15.57
N GLU A 12 -26.99 -1.24 -15.05
CA GLU A 12 -27.11 -0.58 -13.76
C GLU A 12 -26.48 -1.53 -12.75
N ILE A 13 -25.36 -1.10 -12.17
CA ILE A 13 -24.86 -1.69 -10.92
C ILE A 13 -25.92 -1.31 -9.89
N THR A 14 -26.94 -2.16 -9.76
CA THR A 14 -28.02 -1.94 -8.81
C THR A 14 -27.42 -2.03 -7.41
N ASP A 15 -27.94 -1.19 -6.50
CA ASP A 15 -27.60 -1.28 -5.08
C ASP A 15 -27.81 -2.70 -4.52
N GLU A 16 -28.67 -3.52 -5.17
CA GLU A 16 -28.84 -4.94 -4.89
C GLU A 16 -27.59 -5.79 -5.21
N LEU A 17 -26.91 -5.57 -6.34
CA LEU A 17 -25.66 -6.27 -6.68
C LEU A 17 -24.52 -5.88 -5.74
N ILE A 18 -24.51 -4.62 -5.30
CA ILE A 18 -23.56 -4.14 -4.28
C ILE A 18 -23.90 -4.74 -2.92
N ALA A 19 -25.20 -4.82 -2.56
CA ALA A 19 -25.68 -5.42 -1.34
C ALA A 19 -25.46 -6.95 -1.32
N GLU A 20 -25.69 -7.65 -2.43
CA GLU A 20 -25.46 -9.09 -2.56
C GLU A 20 -23.96 -9.45 -2.42
N ARG A 21 -23.08 -8.60 -2.93
CA ARG A 21 -21.61 -8.73 -2.74
C ARG A 21 -21.16 -8.33 -1.34
N ASN A 22 -21.83 -7.38 -0.70
CA ASN A 22 -21.60 -6.97 0.69
C ASN A 22 -22.24 -7.94 1.69
N ASN A 23 -23.20 -8.77 1.30
CA ASN A 23 -23.81 -9.79 2.14
C ASN A 23 -22.91 -11.02 2.36
N PHE A 24 -21.80 -11.16 1.63
CA PHE A 24 -20.76 -12.11 1.99
C PHE A 24 -19.80 -11.46 2.98
N THR A 25 -20.21 -11.34 4.23
CA THR A 25 -19.32 -10.98 5.34
C THR A 25 -18.51 -12.21 5.72
N PRO A 26 -17.19 -12.26 5.44
CA PRO A 26 -16.31 -13.29 5.98
C PRO A 26 -16.44 -13.27 7.50
N GLY A 27 -16.69 -14.43 8.12
CA GLY A 27 -16.85 -14.53 9.57
C GLY A 27 -18.29 -14.62 10.06
N GLU A 28 -19.33 -14.59 9.19
CA GLU A 28 -20.69 -14.91 9.61
C GLU A 28 -20.85 -16.40 9.94
N THR A 29 -21.44 -16.66 11.11
CA THR A 29 -21.78 -18.00 11.56
C THR A 29 -23.14 -18.36 10.98
N PRO A 30 -23.27 -19.42 10.14
CA PRO A 30 -24.55 -19.84 9.63
C PRO A 30 -25.52 -20.17 10.78
N ASP A 31 -26.80 -19.75 10.65
CA ASP A 31 -27.78 -19.93 11.71
C ASP A 31 -28.17 -21.42 11.94
N ASP A 32 -27.92 -22.27 10.96
CA ASP A 32 -28.19 -23.71 10.95
C ASP A 32 -26.97 -24.58 11.31
N MET A 33 -25.88 -23.96 11.78
CA MET A 33 -24.70 -24.67 12.30
C MET A 33 -25.06 -25.50 13.54
N THR A 34 -24.37 -26.62 13.75
CA THR A 34 -24.62 -27.50 14.91
C THR A 34 -24.51 -26.77 16.24
N ALA A 35 -25.41 -27.11 17.18
CA ALA A 35 -25.58 -26.36 18.44
C ALA A 35 -24.32 -26.21 19.30
N TRP A 36 -23.36 -27.13 19.21
CA TRP A 36 -22.10 -27.07 19.97
C TRP A 36 -20.98 -26.29 19.24
N GLN A 37 -20.98 -26.26 17.91
CA GLN A 37 -19.98 -25.55 17.09
C GLN A 37 -20.21 -24.03 17.11
N ARG A 38 -21.47 -23.61 17.09
CA ARG A 38 -21.87 -22.21 17.05
C ARG A 38 -21.28 -21.35 18.18
N PRO A 39 -21.39 -21.73 19.48
CA PRO A 39 -20.83 -20.93 20.56
C PRO A 39 -19.29 -20.86 20.51
N ILE A 40 -18.61 -21.95 20.12
CA ILE A 40 -17.15 -21.98 19.99
C ILE A 40 -16.70 -21.01 18.89
N THR A 41 -17.31 -21.09 17.73
CA THR A 41 -17.06 -20.18 16.59
C THR A 41 -17.27 -18.74 16.99
N ALA A 42 -18.42 -18.42 17.60
CA ALA A 42 -18.75 -17.07 18.03
C ALA A 42 -17.74 -16.49 19.05
N VAL A 43 -17.30 -17.29 20.03
CA VAL A 43 -16.32 -16.83 21.03
C VAL A 43 -14.96 -16.54 20.37
N ILE A 44 -14.48 -17.44 19.51
CA ILE A 44 -13.18 -17.25 18.84
C ILE A 44 -13.22 -16.03 17.91
N ASP A 45 -14.29 -15.87 17.12
CA ASP A 45 -14.46 -14.72 16.25
C ASP A 45 -14.53 -13.40 17.04
N VAL A 46 -15.25 -13.37 18.17
CA VAL A 46 -15.29 -12.19 19.02
C VAL A 46 -13.91 -11.86 19.59
N VAL A 47 -13.16 -12.85 20.06
CA VAL A 47 -11.78 -12.62 20.60
C VAL A 47 -10.89 -12.05 19.50
N ASN A 48 -10.84 -12.68 18.32
CA ASN A 48 -10.00 -12.19 17.21
C ASN A 48 -10.43 -10.80 16.72
N ASN A 49 -11.73 -10.52 16.68
CA ASN A 49 -12.23 -9.19 16.30
C ASN A 49 -11.80 -8.10 17.32
N TRP A 50 -11.89 -8.38 18.62
CA TRP A 50 -11.43 -7.46 19.64
C TRP A 50 -9.91 -7.26 19.60
N VAL A 51 -9.14 -8.34 19.44
CA VAL A 51 -7.69 -8.24 19.29
C VAL A 51 -7.32 -7.41 18.06
N GLY A 52 -7.92 -7.66 16.91
CA GLY A 52 -7.67 -6.87 15.70
C GLY A 52 -7.96 -5.39 15.89
N ARG A 53 -9.11 -5.05 16.51
CA ARG A 53 -9.48 -3.65 16.81
C ARG A 53 -8.56 -2.97 17.82
N LEU A 54 -7.99 -3.71 18.77
CA LEU A 54 -7.02 -3.16 19.71
C LEU A 54 -5.64 -2.98 19.05
N ILE A 55 -5.20 -3.97 18.30
CA ILE A 55 -3.89 -3.95 17.63
C ILE A 55 -3.81 -2.87 16.56
N CYS A 56 -4.89 -2.56 15.82
CA CYS A 56 -4.86 -1.50 14.82
C CYS A 56 -4.50 -0.13 15.42
N LEU A 57 -4.79 0.11 16.71
CA LEU A 57 -4.40 1.35 17.39
C LEU A 57 -2.89 1.53 17.50
N LEU A 58 -2.09 0.46 17.39
CA LEU A 58 -0.62 0.53 17.40
C LEU A 58 -0.06 1.29 16.20
N ILE A 59 -0.83 1.48 15.13
CA ILE A 59 -0.43 2.31 13.99
C ILE A 59 -0.26 3.77 14.42
N ILE A 60 -1.06 4.25 15.38
CA ILE A 60 -0.98 5.63 15.87
C ILE A 60 0.37 5.93 16.54
N PRO A 61 0.81 5.17 17.59
CA PRO A 61 2.14 5.38 18.14
C PRO A 61 3.27 5.10 17.15
N LEU A 62 3.09 4.19 16.19
CA LEU A 62 4.07 3.97 15.12
C LEU A 62 4.30 5.25 14.30
N ILE A 63 3.23 5.92 13.85
CA ILE A 63 3.33 7.22 13.17
C ILE A 63 3.97 8.26 14.09
N ALA A 64 3.49 8.37 15.33
CA ALA A 64 3.94 9.40 16.26
C ALA A 64 5.44 9.32 16.53
N VAL A 65 5.96 8.13 16.81
CA VAL A 65 7.39 7.91 17.11
C VAL A 65 8.27 8.31 15.92
N VAL A 66 7.92 7.86 14.71
CA VAL A 66 8.72 8.19 13.50
C VAL A 66 8.62 9.67 13.15
N VAL A 67 7.42 10.27 13.25
CA VAL A 67 7.21 11.70 12.98
C VAL A 67 8.00 12.55 13.99
N ILE A 68 7.95 12.23 15.27
CA ILE A 68 8.71 12.94 16.32
C ILE A 68 10.21 12.84 16.04
N GLU A 69 10.72 11.65 15.66
CA GLU A 69 12.13 11.46 15.30
C GLU A 69 12.53 12.35 14.12
N VAL A 70 11.76 12.34 13.03
CA VAL A 70 12.03 13.15 11.84
C VAL A 70 12.03 14.64 12.19
N PHE A 71 11.07 15.11 12.97
CA PHE A 71 11.00 16.50 13.42
C PHE A 71 12.18 16.87 14.32
N SER A 72 12.46 16.06 15.34
CA SER A 72 13.52 16.32 16.31
C SER A 72 14.89 16.40 15.64
N ARG A 73 15.21 15.40 14.81
CA ARG A 73 16.49 15.32 14.08
C ARG A 73 16.67 16.48 13.11
N ASN A 74 15.63 16.81 12.32
CA ASN A 74 15.73 17.88 11.34
C ASN A 74 15.81 19.26 12.00
N THR A 75 14.99 19.51 13.06
CA THR A 75 15.05 20.78 13.80
C THR A 75 16.42 20.96 14.47
N PHE A 76 16.97 19.89 15.06
CA PHE A 76 18.31 19.91 15.63
C PHE A 76 19.38 20.27 14.60
N SER A 77 19.34 19.66 13.40
CA SER A 77 20.26 19.97 12.30
C SER A 77 20.17 21.43 11.87
N ILE A 78 18.95 21.97 11.73
CA ILE A 78 18.72 23.38 11.39
C ILE A 78 19.30 24.31 12.46
N MET A 79 19.04 24.01 13.74
CA MET A 79 19.51 24.85 14.85
C MET A 79 21.03 24.83 14.97
N ILE A 80 21.70 23.69 14.78
CA ILE A 80 23.17 23.62 14.75
C ILE A 80 23.73 24.45 13.61
N ASN A 81 23.20 24.32 12.40
CA ASN A 81 23.68 25.05 11.24
C ASN A 81 23.53 26.58 11.38
N ASN A 82 22.58 27.04 12.21
CA ASN A 82 22.36 28.46 12.52
C ASN A 82 23.08 28.91 13.81
N GLY A 83 23.94 28.11 14.41
CA GLY A 83 24.69 28.47 15.62
C GLY A 83 23.93 28.34 16.93
N TRP A 84 22.73 27.74 16.93
CA TRP A 84 21.86 27.56 18.12
C TRP A 84 21.96 26.14 18.69
N GLY A 85 23.12 25.52 18.56
CA GLY A 85 23.32 24.12 18.98
C GLY A 85 23.10 23.90 20.49
N ASP A 86 23.50 24.84 21.34
CA ASP A 86 23.31 24.73 22.80
C ASP A 86 21.82 24.83 23.18
N LEU A 87 21.06 25.71 22.53
CA LEU A 87 19.63 25.80 22.72
C LEU A 87 18.93 24.51 22.24
N ALA A 88 19.34 23.93 21.10
CA ALA A 88 18.80 22.68 20.63
C ALA A 88 19.00 21.53 21.62
N ARG A 89 20.19 21.43 22.21
CA ARG A 89 20.50 20.43 23.26
C ARG A 89 19.70 20.67 24.54
N SER A 90 19.54 21.93 24.97
CA SER A 90 18.74 22.27 26.15
C SER A 90 17.26 21.95 26.00
N LEU A 91 16.74 21.97 24.75
CA LEU A 91 15.38 21.56 24.41
C LEU A 91 15.22 20.04 24.23
N GLY A 92 16.29 19.27 24.39
CA GLY A 92 16.29 17.81 24.18
C GLY A 92 16.06 17.39 22.74
N LEU A 93 16.33 18.30 21.77
CA LEU A 93 16.23 17.99 20.35
C LEU A 93 17.49 17.24 19.88
N GLY A 94 17.31 16.31 18.96
CA GLY A 94 18.38 15.52 18.36
C GLY A 94 17.90 14.19 17.83
N PRO A 95 18.75 13.44 17.14
CA PRO A 95 18.42 12.08 16.74
C PRO A 95 18.23 11.21 18.00
N THR A 96 17.12 10.49 18.04
CA THR A 96 16.83 9.58 19.15
C THR A 96 17.45 8.21 18.89
N VAL A 97 17.93 7.55 19.94
CA VAL A 97 18.53 6.21 19.82
C VAL A 97 17.48 5.08 19.83
N PHE A 98 16.23 5.37 20.19
CA PHE A 98 15.20 4.37 20.44
C PHE A 98 14.07 4.34 19.38
N ALA A 99 13.92 5.39 18.58
CA ALA A 99 12.73 5.55 17.72
C ALA A 99 12.59 4.41 16.69
N TYR A 100 13.67 4.04 16.03
CA TYR A 100 13.63 2.95 15.04
C TYR A 100 13.37 1.60 15.68
N ASP A 101 13.99 1.32 16.84
CA ASP A 101 13.79 0.06 17.55
C ASP A 101 12.34 -0.11 17.99
N ILE A 102 11.76 0.94 18.59
CA ILE A 102 10.35 0.92 19.00
C ILE A 102 9.46 0.74 17.77
N SER A 103 9.74 1.44 16.68
CA SER A 103 8.92 1.40 15.46
C SER A 103 8.92 0.01 14.82
N ARG A 104 10.09 -0.65 14.67
CA ARG A 104 10.17 -2.02 14.13
C ARG A 104 9.50 -3.04 15.06
N MET A 105 9.64 -2.90 16.38
CA MET A 105 8.94 -3.75 17.32
C MET A 105 7.42 -3.60 17.23
N ILE A 106 6.91 -2.37 17.18
CA ILE A 106 5.47 -2.11 17.00
C ILE A 106 4.98 -2.70 15.67
N ALA A 107 5.68 -2.49 14.57
CA ALA A 107 5.30 -3.02 13.27
C ALA A 107 5.27 -4.56 13.25
N GLY A 108 6.24 -5.22 13.89
CA GLY A 108 6.28 -6.67 14.04
C GLY A 108 5.13 -7.21 14.88
N VAL A 109 4.85 -6.59 16.02
CA VAL A 109 3.71 -6.95 16.88
C VAL A 109 2.39 -6.77 16.15
N LEU A 110 2.26 -5.68 15.39
CA LEU A 110 1.04 -5.30 14.67
C LEU A 110 0.57 -6.41 13.72
N PHE A 111 1.42 -6.91 12.83
CA PHE A 111 0.98 -7.93 11.88
C PHE A 111 0.88 -9.32 12.51
N MET A 112 1.77 -9.64 13.43
CA MET A 112 1.80 -10.99 14.01
C MET A 112 0.63 -11.23 14.96
N ALA A 113 0.37 -10.30 15.87
CA ALA A 113 -0.74 -10.42 16.84
C ALA A 113 -2.12 -10.33 16.16
N ALA A 114 -2.22 -9.68 15.00
CA ALA A 114 -3.47 -9.57 14.24
C ALA A 114 -3.65 -10.68 13.18
N ALA A 115 -2.75 -11.66 13.10
CA ALA A 115 -2.83 -12.72 12.08
C ALA A 115 -4.15 -13.51 12.15
N GLY A 116 -4.64 -13.82 13.35
CA GLY A 116 -5.95 -14.48 13.55
C GLY A 116 -7.13 -13.63 13.08
N TYR A 117 -7.07 -12.32 13.30
CA TYR A 117 -8.05 -11.37 12.78
C TYR A 117 -8.06 -11.35 11.24
N GLY A 118 -6.89 -11.38 10.61
CA GLY A 118 -6.76 -11.45 9.16
C GLY A 118 -7.40 -12.72 8.58
N LEU A 119 -7.24 -13.87 9.26
CA LEU A 119 -7.89 -15.12 8.85
C LEU A 119 -9.41 -15.03 8.97
N MET A 120 -9.92 -14.53 10.09
CA MET A 120 -11.35 -14.32 10.32
C MET A 120 -11.99 -13.43 9.24
N ARG A 121 -11.29 -12.38 8.81
CA ARG A 121 -11.77 -11.48 7.75
C ARG A 121 -11.57 -12.03 6.34
N GLY A 122 -10.96 -13.19 6.19
CA GLY A 122 -10.73 -13.83 4.90
C GLY A 122 -9.79 -13.06 3.97
N VAL A 123 -8.88 -12.23 4.53
CA VAL A 123 -7.99 -11.37 3.72
C VAL A 123 -6.85 -12.14 3.05
N HIS A 124 -6.59 -13.39 3.44
CA HIS A 124 -5.49 -14.18 2.87
C HIS A 124 -5.70 -14.49 1.39
N ILE A 125 -4.68 -14.21 0.57
CA ILE A 125 -4.72 -14.40 -0.88
C ILE A 125 -4.82 -15.90 -1.21
N ARG A 126 -5.76 -16.22 -2.11
CA ARG A 126 -5.95 -17.54 -2.72
C ARG A 126 -5.81 -17.43 -4.24
N ALA A 127 -5.21 -18.41 -4.88
CA ALA A 127 -5.28 -18.55 -6.32
C ALA A 127 -6.51 -19.40 -6.68
N ASP A 128 -7.63 -18.76 -6.93
CA ASP A 128 -8.94 -19.39 -7.12
C ASP A 128 -9.20 -19.90 -8.55
N PHE A 129 -8.17 -19.92 -9.40
CA PHE A 129 -8.28 -20.21 -10.81
C PHE A 129 -8.93 -21.57 -11.12
N LEU A 130 -8.52 -22.65 -10.43
CA LEU A 130 -9.17 -23.95 -10.54
C LEU A 130 -10.34 -24.09 -9.56
N TYR A 131 -10.15 -23.60 -8.34
CA TYR A 131 -11.07 -23.68 -7.23
C TYR A 131 -12.46 -23.11 -7.55
N ARG A 132 -12.52 -21.97 -8.24
CA ARG A 132 -13.76 -21.29 -8.63
C ARG A 132 -14.68 -22.14 -9.52
N ASN A 133 -14.11 -23.09 -10.27
CA ASN A 133 -14.88 -23.95 -11.19
C ASN A 133 -15.46 -25.19 -10.52
N TRP A 134 -15.15 -25.44 -9.24
CA TRP A 134 -15.62 -26.59 -8.50
C TRP A 134 -16.97 -26.35 -7.85
N SER A 135 -17.73 -27.43 -7.60
CA SER A 135 -18.97 -27.33 -6.83
C SER A 135 -18.70 -26.97 -5.37
N ASP A 136 -19.66 -26.29 -4.70
CA ASP A 136 -19.53 -25.84 -3.31
C ASP A 136 -19.12 -26.97 -2.35
N LYS A 137 -19.66 -28.19 -2.56
CA LYS A 137 -19.30 -29.37 -1.76
C LYS A 137 -17.85 -29.81 -1.98
N THR A 138 -17.35 -29.72 -3.22
CA THR A 138 -15.96 -30.05 -3.54
C THR A 138 -15.02 -29.02 -2.94
N GLN A 139 -15.35 -27.75 -3.09
CA GLN A 139 -14.58 -26.65 -2.48
C GLN A 139 -14.50 -26.84 -0.96
N ALA A 140 -15.62 -27.07 -0.30
CA ALA A 140 -15.68 -27.31 1.14
C ALA A 140 -14.88 -28.54 1.59
N THR A 141 -14.90 -29.63 0.80
CA THR A 141 -14.12 -30.83 1.11
C THR A 141 -12.62 -30.57 1.00
N VAL A 142 -12.21 -29.86 -0.04
CA VAL A 142 -10.80 -29.49 -0.25
C VAL A 142 -10.34 -28.53 0.85
N ASP A 143 -11.10 -27.51 1.16
CA ASP A 143 -10.79 -26.57 2.25
C ASP A 143 -10.65 -27.32 3.58
N ALA A 144 -11.61 -28.14 3.96
CA ALA A 144 -11.56 -28.91 5.20
C ALA A 144 -10.31 -29.83 5.27
N THR A 145 -9.98 -30.50 4.16
CA THR A 145 -8.81 -31.38 4.08
C THR A 145 -7.51 -30.59 4.25
N LEU A 146 -7.41 -29.43 3.58
CA LEU A 146 -6.20 -28.59 3.64
C LEU A 146 -6.07 -27.90 5.01
N TYR A 147 -7.16 -27.45 5.62
CA TYR A 147 -7.14 -26.97 7.00
C TYR A 147 -6.68 -28.03 7.98
N LEU A 148 -7.16 -29.28 7.83
CA LEU A 148 -6.80 -30.39 8.70
C LEU A 148 -5.35 -30.82 8.56
N ILE A 149 -4.87 -30.99 7.31
CA ILE A 149 -3.55 -31.57 7.03
C ILE A 149 -2.46 -30.50 7.04
N PHE A 150 -2.74 -29.31 6.48
CA PHE A 150 -1.73 -28.29 6.27
C PHE A 150 -1.76 -27.22 7.37
N PHE A 151 -2.92 -26.66 7.63
CA PHE A 151 -3.03 -25.49 8.49
C PHE A 151 -2.86 -25.82 9.98
N LEU A 152 -3.71 -26.68 10.53
CA LEU A 152 -3.72 -26.97 11.98
C LEU A 152 -2.37 -27.51 12.50
N PRO A 153 -1.75 -28.53 11.85
CA PRO A 153 -0.44 -29.01 12.30
C PRO A 153 0.64 -27.93 12.25
N SER A 154 0.71 -27.18 11.15
CA SER A 154 1.75 -26.16 10.97
C SER A 154 1.61 -25.02 11.98
N MET A 155 0.37 -24.56 12.23
CA MET A 155 0.14 -23.48 13.20
C MET A 155 0.34 -23.92 14.65
N LEU A 156 0.01 -25.16 14.97
CA LEU A 156 0.30 -25.73 16.29
C LEU A 156 1.80 -25.80 16.53
N LEU A 157 2.55 -26.33 15.55
CA LEU A 157 4.02 -26.40 15.64
C LEU A 157 4.66 -25.02 15.69
N PHE A 158 4.18 -24.08 14.88
CA PHE A 158 4.63 -22.70 14.94
C PHE A 158 4.44 -22.08 16.32
N THR A 159 3.25 -22.23 16.87
CA THR A 159 2.92 -21.70 18.22
C THR A 159 3.84 -22.30 19.28
N TRP A 160 4.08 -23.60 19.23
CA TRP A 160 4.94 -24.30 20.17
C TRP A 160 6.41 -23.85 20.09
N VAL A 161 6.97 -23.82 18.88
CA VAL A 161 8.38 -23.45 18.68
C VAL A 161 8.60 -21.97 19.00
N SER A 162 7.68 -21.10 18.59
CA SER A 162 7.75 -19.68 18.92
C SER A 162 7.58 -19.38 20.40
N ALA A 163 6.78 -20.19 21.13
CA ALA A 163 6.68 -20.07 22.59
C ALA A 163 8.02 -20.42 23.28
N LYS A 164 8.71 -21.47 22.81
CA LYS A 164 10.06 -21.79 23.28
C LYS A 164 11.06 -20.69 22.96
N PHE A 165 11.02 -20.15 21.76
CA PHE A 165 11.90 -19.04 21.35
C PHE A 165 11.68 -17.77 22.19
N PHE A 166 10.42 -17.41 22.45
CA PHE A 166 10.06 -16.33 23.36
C PHE A 166 10.57 -16.60 24.79
N MET A 167 10.34 -17.82 25.31
CA MET A 167 10.72 -18.17 26.68
C MET A 167 12.24 -18.07 26.92
N VAL A 168 13.04 -18.47 25.91
CA VAL A 168 14.48 -18.31 25.96
C VAL A 168 14.85 -16.84 26.06
N ALA A 169 14.30 -15.98 25.18
CA ALA A 169 14.56 -14.55 25.20
C ALA A 169 14.14 -13.86 26.52
N TYR A 170 13.02 -14.30 27.09
CA TYR A 170 12.53 -13.79 28.37
C TYR A 170 13.46 -14.17 29.55
N LEU A 171 13.87 -15.43 29.62
CA LEU A 171 14.72 -15.94 30.72
C LEU A 171 16.15 -15.43 30.62
N THR A 172 16.70 -15.23 29.44
CA THR A 172 18.07 -14.74 29.25
C THR A 172 18.17 -13.21 29.23
N GLY A 173 17.03 -12.50 29.14
CA GLY A 173 17.03 -11.04 28.96
C GLY A 173 17.70 -10.60 27.68
N GLU A 174 17.54 -11.37 26.60
CA GLU A 174 18.18 -11.10 25.30
C GLU A 174 17.88 -9.70 24.78
N THR A 175 18.92 -8.96 24.37
CA THR A 175 18.83 -7.61 23.83
C THR A 175 19.21 -7.55 22.35
N ALA A 176 18.80 -6.49 21.67
CA ALA A 176 19.15 -6.25 20.27
C ALA A 176 20.64 -5.85 20.16
N PHE A 177 21.40 -6.63 19.39
CA PHE A 177 22.85 -6.37 19.18
C PHE A 177 23.11 -5.30 18.13
N ASP A 178 22.14 -5.04 17.25
CA ASP A 178 22.21 -4.13 16.13
C ASP A 178 21.79 -2.69 16.49
N SER A 179 21.44 -2.45 17.75
CA SER A 179 20.97 -1.17 18.26
C SER A 179 21.88 -0.60 19.34
N THR A 180 22.15 0.71 19.28
CA THR A 180 22.85 1.45 20.35
C THR A 180 22.04 1.55 21.63
N TRP A 181 20.70 1.48 21.55
CA TRP A 181 19.80 1.45 22.70
C TRP A 181 19.74 0.07 23.36
N SER A 182 20.04 -0.99 22.60
CA SER A 182 20.04 -2.39 23.05
C SER A 182 18.75 -2.79 23.80
N PRO A 183 17.55 -2.58 23.22
CA PRO A 183 16.30 -2.93 23.87
C PRO A 183 16.18 -4.44 24.06
N VAL A 184 15.45 -4.84 25.11
CA VAL A 184 15.08 -6.25 25.31
C VAL A 184 14.12 -6.72 24.22
N LEU A 185 14.33 -7.92 23.68
CA LEU A 185 13.57 -8.42 22.51
C LEU A 185 12.28 -9.16 22.89
N TRP A 186 12.15 -9.64 24.13
CA TRP A 186 11.00 -10.44 24.53
C TRP A 186 9.62 -9.76 24.34
N PRO A 187 9.47 -8.39 24.48
CA PRO A 187 8.16 -7.74 24.28
C PRO A 187 7.67 -7.81 22.84
N ALA A 188 8.57 -7.84 21.86
CA ALA A 188 8.21 -8.06 20.47
C ALA A 188 7.98 -9.55 20.17
N ARG A 189 8.85 -10.43 20.70
CA ARG A 189 8.79 -11.88 20.43
C ARG A 189 7.56 -12.57 21.01
N ILE A 190 6.95 -12.04 22.08
CA ILE A 190 5.70 -12.60 22.64
C ILE A 190 4.54 -12.56 21.64
N ALA A 191 4.57 -11.64 20.67
CA ALA A 191 3.57 -11.55 19.62
C ALA A 191 3.55 -12.81 18.71
N MET A 192 4.68 -13.51 18.57
CA MET A 192 4.75 -14.74 17.76
C MET A 192 3.89 -15.88 18.35
N PRO A 193 4.08 -16.33 19.61
CA PRO A 193 3.22 -17.37 20.16
C PRO A 193 1.78 -16.93 20.36
N ILE A 194 1.53 -15.66 20.70
CA ILE A 194 0.15 -15.13 20.81
C ILE A 194 -0.54 -15.13 19.46
N GLY A 195 0.08 -14.55 18.43
CA GLY A 195 -0.47 -14.51 17.08
C GLY A 195 -0.64 -15.91 16.49
N GLY A 196 0.34 -16.79 16.68
CA GLY A 196 0.24 -18.19 16.29
C GLY A 196 -0.91 -18.93 16.96
N ALA A 197 -1.12 -18.72 18.26
CA ALA A 197 -2.24 -19.30 19.00
C ALA A 197 -3.60 -18.76 18.53
N LEU A 198 -3.71 -17.44 18.33
CA LEU A 198 -4.95 -16.82 17.80
C LEU A 198 -5.26 -17.30 16.41
N LEU A 199 -4.25 -17.45 15.56
CA LEU A 199 -4.37 -17.96 14.21
C LEU A 199 -4.78 -19.44 14.21
N PHE A 200 -4.14 -20.27 15.06
CA PHE A 200 -4.49 -21.67 15.25
C PHE A 200 -5.94 -21.83 15.71
N LEU A 201 -6.35 -21.05 16.72
CA LEU A 201 -7.72 -21.05 17.22
C LEU A 201 -8.73 -20.64 16.13
N GLN A 202 -8.39 -19.63 15.30
CA GLN A 202 -9.26 -19.22 14.19
C GLN A 202 -9.42 -20.30 13.10
N GLY A 203 -8.49 -21.22 13.01
CA GLY A 203 -8.61 -22.37 12.10
C GLY A 203 -9.81 -23.25 12.38
N PHE A 204 -10.28 -23.34 13.64
CA PHE A 204 -11.48 -24.12 13.99
C PHE A 204 -12.78 -23.52 13.42
N PRO A 205 -13.09 -22.23 13.61
CA PRO A 205 -14.22 -21.60 12.93
C PRO A 205 -14.24 -21.83 11.42
N GLU A 206 -13.09 -21.65 10.75
CA GLU A 206 -13.02 -21.85 9.30
C GLU A 206 -13.24 -23.30 8.91
N LEU A 207 -12.70 -24.23 9.68
CA LEU A 207 -12.92 -25.67 9.50
C LEU A 207 -14.41 -26.03 9.70
N PHE A 208 -15.06 -25.49 10.75
CA PHE A 208 -16.48 -25.75 11.02
C PHE A 208 -17.38 -25.14 9.93
N ARG A 209 -17.05 -23.97 9.40
CA ARG A 209 -17.73 -23.38 8.23
C ARG A 209 -17.58 -24.27 6.99
N ALA A 210 -16.40 -24.84 6.77
CA ALA A 210 -16.18 -25.80 5.69
C ALA A 210 -16.99 -27.10 5.89
N PHE A 211 -17.06 -27.65 7.10
CA PHE A 211 -17.88 -28.83 7.42
C PHE A 211 -19.37 -28.58 7.17
N HIS A 212 -19.87 -27.41 7.58
CA HIS A 212 -21.26 -27.05 7.33
C HIS A 212 -21.61 -27.06 5.84
N LYS A 213 -20.74 -26.49 4.97
CA LYS A 213 -20.92 -26.50 3.51
C LYS A 213 -20.80 -27.90 2.90
N MET A 214 -20.03 -28.80 3.51
CA MET A 214 -19.78 -30.15 3.03
C MET A 214 -20.98 -31.10 3.22
N GLY A 215 -21.78 -30.90 4.28
CA GLY A 215 -22.95 -31.71 4.65
C GLY A 215 -22.67 -32.73 5.77
N LYS A 216 -23.75 -33.06 6.53
CA LYS A 216 -23.66 -33.78 7.79
C LYS A 216 -23.04 -35.19 7.76
N GLU A 217 -23.09 -35.90 6.65
CA GLU A 217 -22.53 -37.26 6.57
C GLU A 217 -21.01 -37.29 6.63
N ARG A 218 -20.34 -36.34 6.00
CA ARG A 218 -18.87 -36.22 5.98
C ARG A 218 -18.33 -35.49 7.20
N GLU A 219 -19.10 -34.61 7.80
CA GLU A 219 -18.72 -33.81 8.97
C GLU A 219 -18.22 -34.68 10.12
N ARG A 220 -18.92 -35.76 10.48
CA ARG A 220 -18.57 -36.63 11.59
C ARG A 220 -17.21 -37.34 11.37
N THR A 221 -16.92 -37.76 10.15
CA THR A 221 -15.65 -38.40 9.82
C THR A 221 -14.50 -37.41 9.94
N PHE A 222 -14.65 -36.20 9.42
CA PHE A 222 -13.63 -35.14 9.51
C PHE A 222 -13.40 -34.65 10.93
N LEU A 223 -14.43 -34.60 11.77
CA LEU A 223 -14.29 -34.26 13.19
C LEU A 223 -13.42 -35.30 13.94
N TRP A 224 -13.66 -36.59 13.72
CA TRP A 224 -12.80 -37.63 14.29
C TRP A 224 -11.38 -37.58 13.77
N LEU A 225 -11.19 -37.33 12.47
CA LEU A 225 -9.86 -37.14 11.89
C LEU A 225 -9.15 -35.94 12.51
N THR A 226 -9.85 -34.81 12.69
CA THR A 226 -9.29 -33.61 13.34
C THR A 226 -8.88 -33.91 14.78
N ALA A 227 -9.75 -34.54 15.56
CA ALA A 227 -9.46 -34.89 16.94
C ALA A 227 -8.27 -35.88 17.03
N ALA A 228 -8.21 -36.88 16.16
CA ALA A 228 -7.11 -37.85 16.12
C ALA A 228 -5.78 -37.20 15.73
N THR A 229 -5.76 -36.34 14.69
CA THR A 229 -4.57 -35.64 14.22
C THR A 229 -4.01 -34.73 15.32
N LEU A 230 -4.85 -33.94 15.96
CA LEU A 230 -4.45 -33.06 17.05
C LEU A 230 -3.99 -33.85 18.28
N ALA A 231 -4.67 -34.94 18.64
CA ALA A 231 -4.27 -35.79 19.76
C ALA A 231 -2.89 -36.40 19.53
N VAL A 232 -2.63 -36.89 18.33
CA VAL A 232 -1.34 -37.47 17.93
C VAL A 232 -0.22 -36.44 18.03
N ILE A 233 -0.41 -35.25 17.45
CA ILE A 233 0.61 -34.19 17.46
C ILE A 233 0.85 -33.66 18.87
N THR A 234 -0.21 -33.40 19.65
CA THR A 234 -0.07 -32.90 21.01
C THR A 234 0.59 -33.93 21.92
N LEU A 235 0.26 -35.20 21.78
CA LEU A 235 0.85 -36.28 22.59
C LEU A 235 2.36 -36.36 22.36
N GLU A 236 2.81 -36.34 21.11
CA GLU A 236 4.23 -36.35 20.76
C GLU A 236 4.97 -35.07 21.21
N MET A 237 4.30 -33.93 21.19
CA MET A 237 4.88 -32.66 21.68
C MET A 237 5.11 -32.66 23.20
N TRP A 238 4.20 -33.28 23.98
CA TRP A 238 4.28 -33.28 25.47
C TRP A 238 5.11 -34.43 26.00
N ILE A 239 5.10 -35.59 25.36
CA ILE A 239 5.81 -36.80 25.74
C ILE A 239 6.59 -37.33 24.55
N PRO A 240 7.74 -36.73 24.20
CA PRO A 240 8.55 -37.16 23.09
C PRO A 240 8.93 -38.65 23.17
N GLY A 241 8.68 -39.37 22.08
CA GLY A 241 9.01 -40.81 21.98
C GLY A 241 7.90 -41.78 22.40
N ILE A 242 6.72 -41.30 22.83
CA ILE A 242 5.53 -42.18 23.02
C ILE A 242 5.01 -42.71 21.67
N LEU A 243 4.94 -41.83 20.70
CA LEU A 243 4.63 -42.13 19.32
C LEU A 243 5.74 -41.49 18.48
N PRO A 244 6.88 -42.17 18.21
CA PRO A 244 8.02 -41.54 17.56
C PRO A 244 7.73 -41.23 16.09
N ILE A 245 6.65 -40.47 15.88
CA ILE A 245 6.18 -40.10 14.53
C ILE A 245 7.18 -39.17 13.88
N PHE A 246 7.64 -38.16 14.60
CA PHE A 246 8.62 -37.20 14.09
C PHE A 246 9.99 -37.84 13.91
N GLU A 247 10.42 -38.72 14.82
CA GLU A 247 11.64 -39.50 14.69
C GLU A 247 11.49 -40.59 13.62
N GLY A 248 10.35 -41.26 13.54
CA GLY A 248 10.05 -42.22 12.51
C GLY A 248 9.92 -41.60 11.12
N VAL A 249 9.32 -40.40 11.01
CA VAL A 249 9.28 -39.64 9.76
C VAL A 249 10.69 -39.18 9.39
N SER A 250 11.48 -38.63 10.31
CA SER A 250 12.84 -38.16 10.02
C SER A 250 13.75 -39.34 9.63
N SER A 251 13.61 -40.51 10.24
CA SER A 251 14.40 -41.71 9.89
C SER A 251 14.11 -42.26 8.50
N LEU A 252 12.93 -42.02 7.94
CA LEU A 252 12.61 -42.36 6.54
C LEU A 252 13.40 -41.50 5.54
N PHE A 253 13.88 -40.35 5.96
CA PHE A 253 14.56 -39.35 5.15
C PHE A 253 16.05 -39.17 5.50
N GLU A 254 16.51 -39.74 6.63
CA GLU A 254 17.93 -39.72 6.99
C GLU A 254 18.79 -40.64 6.16
N ASN A 255 20.12 -40.42 6.15
CA ASN A 255 21.10 -41.17 5.34
C ASN A 255 20.90 -42.68 5.43
N GLY A 256 20.49 -43.31 4.32
CA GLY A 256 20.19 -44.74 4.22
C GLY A 256 18.70 -45.07 4.40
N GLY A 257 17.80 -44.10 4.59
CA GLY A 257 16.34 -44.31 4.62
C GLY A 257 15.76 -44.58 3.21
N VAL A 258 14.51 -45.04 3.18
CA VAL A 258 13.79 -45.43 1.93
C VAL A 258 13.64 -44.25 0.93
N LEU A 259 13.77 -43.01 1.40
CA LEU A 259 13.58 -41.77 0.63
C LEU A 259 14.84 -40.88 0.67
N ASP A 260 16.03 -41.46 0.63
CA ASP A 260 17.29 -40.71 0.55
C ASP A 260 17.43 -40.04 -0.82
N VAL A 261 17.06 -38.77 -0.88
CA VAL A 261 17.08 -37.94 -2.11
C VAL A 261 18.07 -36.79 -1.92
N PRO A 262 18.92 -36.49 -2.91
CA PRO A 262 19.85 -35.36 -2.84
C PRO A 262 19.13 -34.04 -2.56
N LYS A 263 19.64 -33.22 -1.62
CA LYS A 263 19.04 -31.94 -1.20
C LYS A 263 18.62 -31.01 -2.35
N PRO A 264 19.38 -30.86 -3.46
CA PRO A 264 18.94 -30.02 -4.58
C PRO A 264 17.66 -30.54 -5.26
N ILE A 265 17.47 -31.87 -5.28
CA ILE A 265 16.27 -32.50 -5.87
C ILE A 265 15.07 -32.27 -4.94
N ILE A 266 15.25 -32.30 -3.62
CA ILE A 266 14.21 -31.97 -2.63
C ILE A 266 13.72 -30.55 -2.87
N GLY A 267 14.62 -29.58 -3.09
CA GLY A 267 14.25 -28.20 -3.41
C GLY A 267 13.43 -28.07 -4.70
N LEU A 268 13.80 -28.82 -5.75
CA LEU A 268 13.02 -28.81 -7.00
C LEU A 268 11.62 -29.44 -6.82
N ILE A 269 11.52 -30.53 -6.06
CA ILE A 269 10.22 -31.16 -5.74
C ILE A 269 9.36 -30.19 -4.91
N MET A 270 9.96 -29.49 -3.92
CA MET A 270 9.29 -28.49 -3.11
C MET A 270 8.72 -27.37 -3.99
N LEU A 271 9.52 -26.82 -4.92
CA LEU A 271 9.08 -25.79 -5.87
C LEU A 271 7.94 -26.29 -6.77
N GLY A 272 8.05 -27.48 -7.34
CA GLY A 272 6.99 -28.08 -8.15
C GLY A 272 5.71 -28.32 -7.37
N THR A 273 5.82 -28.83 -6.14
CA THR A 273 4.69 -29.04 -5.23
C THR A 273 4.04 -27.72 -4.84
N MET A 274 4.82 -26.67 -4.60
CA MET A 274 4.33 -25.31 -4.31
C MET A 274 3.42 -24.80 -5.43
N ILE A 275 3.90 -24.86 -6.68
CA ILE A 275 3.11 -24.42 -7.84
C ILE A 275 1.80 -25.22 -7.92
N PHE A 276 1.86 -26.54 -7.77
CA PHE A 276 0.67 -27.40 -7.83
C PHE A 276 -0.34 -27.08 -6.73
N VAL A 277 0.10 -26.95 -5.47
CA VAL A 277 -0.80 -26.68 -4.33
C VAL A 277 -1.38 -25.27 -4.37
N ILE A 278 -0.62 -24.28 -4.86
CA ILE A 278 -1.15 -22.93 -5.07
C ILE A 278 -2.35 -22.96 -6.04
N PHE A 279 -2.28 -23.74 -7.13
CA PHE A 279 -3.39 -23.87 -8.09
C PHE A 279 -4.62 -24.60 -7.53
N ILE A 280 -4.48 -25.39 -6.46
CA ILE A 280 -5.63 -25.99 -5.76
C ILE A 280 -6.50 -24.91 -5.07
N GLY A 281 -5.93 -23.72 -4.77
CA GLY A 281 -6.69 -22.59 -4.25
C GLY A 281 -6.69 -22.46 -2.74
N PHE A 282 -5.75 -23.05 -2.02
CA PHE A 282 -5.54 -22.80 -0.60
C PHE A 282 -4.79 -21.47 -0.37
N PRO A 283 -4.95 -20.78 0.78
CA PRO A 283 -4.24 -19.55 1.05
C PRO A 283 -2.71 -19.72 0.92
N ILE A 284 -2.08 -18.86 0.10
CA ILE A 284 -0.68 -19.02 -0.31
C ILE A 284 0.26 -19.04 0.91
N SER A 285 0.04 -18.16 1.88
CA SER A 285 0.89 -18.07 3.08
C SER A 285 0.93 -19.36 3.87
N PHE A 286 -0.23 -20.02 4.07
CA PHE A 286 -0.30 -21.29 4.81
C PHE A 286 0.28 -22.44 4.01
N THR A 287 0.09 -22.43 2.69
CA THR A 287 0.73 -23.37 1.77
C THR A 287 2.27 -23.32 1.89
N LEU A 288 2.84 -22.12 1.84
CA LEU A 288 4.28 -21.91 1.99
C LEU A 288 4.80 -22.40 3.33
N ILE A 289 4.12 -22.08 4.43
CA ILE A 289 4.51 -22.51 5.79
C ILE A 289 4.48 -24.02 5.91
N PHE A 290 3.41 -24.67 5.43
CA PHE A 290 3.30 -26.12 5.49
C PHE A 290 4.38 -26.82 4.65
N LEU A 291 4.59 -26.37 3.41
CA LEU A 291 5.61 -26.96 2.54
C LEU A 291 7.01 -26.74 3.12
N ALA A 292 7.31 -25.57 3.65
CA ALA A 292 8.57 -25.29 4.33
C ALA A 292 8.78 -26.21 5.53
N PHE A 293 7.75 -26.50 6.32
CA PHE A 293 7.82 -27.48 7.40
C PHE A 293 8.03 -28.90 6.87
N GLY A 294 7.20 -29.37 5.96
CA GLY A 294 7.27 -30.73 5.43
C GLY A 294 8.61 -31.04 4.77
N PHE A 295 9.01 -30.18 3.84
CA PHE A 295 10.29 -30.34 3.12
C PHE A 295 11.50 -29.99 3.98
N GLY A 296 11.36 -29.07 4.93
CA GLY A 296 12.38 -28.75 5.91
C GLY A 296 12.69 -29.91 6.84
N ILE A 297 11.67 -30.64 7.33
CA ILE A 297 11.86 -31.86 8.10
C ILE A 297 12.56 -32.94 7.25
N TRP A 298 12.16 -33.07 5.99
CA TRP A 298 12.80 -34.01 5.05
C TRP A 298 14.26 -33.65 4.75
N GLY A 299 14.56 -32.37 4.42
CA GLY A 299 15.91 -31.98 3.99
C GLY A 299 16.89 -31.66 5.12
N LEU A 300 16.39 -31.31 6.33
CA LEU A 300 17.19 -30.89 7.48
C LEU A 300 16.92 -31.80 8.69
N ASN A 301 16.07 -31.37 9.57
CA ASN A 301 15.46 -32.07 10.69
C ASN A 301 14.42 -31.17 11.37
N PHE A 302 13.58 -31.75 12.23
CA PHE A 302 12.52 -31.03 12.92
C PHE A 302 13.01 -29.85 13.75
N LYS A 303 14.10 -30.01 14.51
CA LYS A 303 14.64 -28.98 15.40
C LYS A 303 15.18 -27.78 14.62
N LEU A 304 15.92 -28.03 13.56
CA LEU A 304 16.52 -26.99 12.73
C LEU A 304 15.44 -26.24 11.93
N THR A 305 14.48 -26.96 11.36
CA THR A 305 13.35 -26.38 10.63
C THR A 305 12.54 -25.45 11.52
N GLY A 306 12.20 -25.88 12.74
CA GLY A 306 11.51 -25.02 13.71
C GLY A 306 12.33 -23.79 14.11
N LEU A 307 13.63 -23.93 14.28
CA LEU A 307 14.52 -22.79 14.58
C LEU A 307 14.56 -21.80 13.41
N LEU A 308 14.74 -22.27 12.18
CA LEU A 308 14.73 -21.43 10.97
C LEU A 308 13.41 -20.67 10.82
N MET A 309 12.28 -21.32 11.07
CA MET A 309 10.99 -20.68 11.04
C MET A 309 10.89 -19.49 12.01
N THR A 310 11.30 -19.70 13.26
CA THR A 310 11.24 -18.62 14.25
C THR A 310 12.23 -17.50 13.96
N LEU A 311 13.43 -17.81 13.50
CA LEU A 311 14.43 -16.81 13.13
C LEU A 311 13.98 -15.97 11.93
N ASN A 312 13.44 -16.60 10.87
CA ASN A 312 12.95 -15.88 9.70
C ASN A 312 11.71 -15.03 10.00
N THR A 313 10.80 -15.53 10.84
CA THR A 313 9.66 -14.73 11.31
C THR A 313 10.13 -13.55 12.17
N ASN A 314 11.06 -13.75 13.09
CA ASN A 314 11.63 -12.69 13.90
C ASN A 314 12.39 -11.67 13.06
N SER A 315 13.15 -12.08 12.05
CA SER A 315 13.83 -11.19 11.10
C SER A 315 12.83 -10.33 10.33
N THR A 316 11.72 -10.93 9.87
CA THR A 316 10.65 -10.18 9.21
C THR A 316 9.98 -9.18 10.16
N MET A 317 9.72 -9.57 11.41
CA MET A 317 9.12 -8.69 12.43
C MET A 317 9.97 -7.46 12.76
N LEU A 318 11.30 -7.64 12.80
CA LEU A 318 12.24 -6.59 13.20
C LEU A 318 12.92 -5.90 12.02
N ASN A 319 12.36 -6.04 10.81
CA ASN A 319 12.92 -5.43 9.61
C ASN A 319 12.55 -3.95 9.50
N ASP A 320 13.57 -3.08 9.40
CA ASP A 320 13.40 -1.63 9.34
C ASP A 320 12.67 -1.15 8.08
N GLN A 321 12.86 -1.83 6.94
CA GLN A 321 12.21 -1.43 5.69
C GLN A 321 10.72 -1.78 5.68
N LEU A 322 10.36 -2.91 6.29
CA LEU A 322 8.98 -3.41 6.30
C LEU A 322 8.04 -2.58 7.18
N MET A 323 8.55 -1.80 8.15
CA MET A 323 7.71 -0.88 8.92
C MET A 323 7.08 0.24 8.07
N ALA A 324 7.61 0.51 6.86
CA ALA A 324 6.99 1.44 5.92
C ALA A 324 5.65 0.94 5.37
N VAL A 325 5.42 -0.38 5.33
CA VAL A 325 4.22 -0.99 4.73
C VAL A 325 2.93 -0.51 5.39
N PRO A 326 2.70 -0.66 6.72
CA PRO A 326 1.48 -0.19 7.36
C PRO A 326 1.28 1.32 7.22
N LEU A 327 2.36 2.09 7.16
CA LEU A 327 2.31 3.55 7.07
C LEU A 327 1.88 4.03 5.68
N PHE A 328 2.42 3.47 4.60
CA PHE A 328 1.97 3.78 3.23
C PHE A 328 0.54 3.31 2.97
N ILE A 329 0.17 2.12 3.47
CA ILE A 329 -1.21 1.62 3.37
C ILE A 329 -2.17 2.61 4.04
N LEU A 330 -1.87 3.06 5.26
CA LEU A 330 -2.72 4.02 5.95
C LEU A 330 -2.78 5.36 5.22
N MET A 331 -1.66 5.87 4.70
CA MET A 331 -1.64 7.09 3.88
C MET A 331 -2.65 6.99 2.74
N GLY A 332 -2.62 5.89 1.99
CA GLY A 332 -3.52 5.66 0.86
C GLY A 332 -4.99 5.60 1.27
N ILE A 333 -5.32 4.82 2.32
CA ILE A 333 -6.70 4.65 2.79
C ILE A 333 -7.26 5.96 3.38
N VAL A 334 -6.46 6.72 4.12
CA VAL A 334 -6.90 8.03 4.66
C VAL A 334 -7.14 9.03 3.53
N MET A 335 -6.31 9.05 2.49
CA MET A 335 -6.53 9.89 1.30
C MET A 335 -7.81 9.49 0.56
N GLU A 336 -8.09 8.19 0.45
CA GLU A 336 -9.33 7.65 -0.12
C GLU A 336 -10.54 8.08 0.71
N ALA A 337 -10.51 7.84 2.02
CA ALA A 337 -11.60 8.19 2.95
C ALA A 337 -11.87 9.71 3.02
N ALA A 338 -10.86 10.54 2.75
CA ALA A 338 -11.00 11.98 2.64
C ALA A 338 -11.64 12.47 1.33
N GLY A 339 -11.91 11.56 0.36
CA GLY A 339 -12.48 11.91 -0.94
C GLY A 339 -11.52 12.72 -1.83
N LEU A 340 -10.22 12.59 -1.60
CA LEU A 340 -9.21 13.33 -2.36
C LEU A 340 -9.10 12.83 -3.80
N MET A 341 -9.37 11.55 -4.02
CA MET A 341 -9.36 10.94 -5.35
C MET A 341 -10.48 11.47 -6.24
N GLU A 342 -11.68 11.61 -5.70
CA GLU A 342 -12.84 12.16 -6.40
C GLU A 342 -12.56 13.60 -6.86
N ARG A 343 -12.01 14.42 -5.97
CA ARG A 343 -11.62 15.80 -6.30
C ARG A 343 -10.51 15.85 -7.34
N LEU A 344 -9.53 14.97 -7.23
CA LEU A 344 -8.46 14.86 -8.21
C LEU A 344 -9.00 14.51 -9.60
N PHE A 345 -9.93 13.54 -9.67
CA PHE A 345 -10.58 13.14 -10.90
C PHE A 345 -11.41 14.28 -11.51
N SER A 346 -12.26 14.93 -10.70
CA SER A 346 -13.06 16.08 -11.13
C SER A 346 -12.18 17.22 -11.65
N SER A 347 -11.09 17.53 -10.95
CA SER A 347 -10.15 18.58 -11.38
C SER A 347 -9.52 18.29 -12.74
N ILE A 348 -9.06 17.07 -12.97
CA ILE A 348 -8.44 16.68 -14.26
C ILE A 348 -9.51 16.61 -15.36
N GLN A 349 -10.70 16.09 -15.04
CA GLN A 349 -11.83 16.06 -15.97
C GLN A 349 -12.18 17.47 -16.45
N MET A 350 -12.27 18.45 -15.53
CA MET A 350 -12.54 19.85 -15.86
C MET A 350 -11.46 20.47 -16.75
N ILE A 351 -10.17 20.21 -16.42
CA ILE A 351 -9.05 20.72 -17.21
C ILE A 351 -9.06 20.17 -18.64
N MET A 352 -9.46 18.91 -18.81
CA MET A 352 -9.41 18.20 -20.09
C MET A 352 -10.77 18.13 -20.80
N ALA A 353 -11.83 18.74 -20.29
CA ALA A 353 -13.23 18.57 -20.74
C ALA A 353 -13.44 18.73 -22.26
N ARG A 354 -12.69 19.62 -22.90
CA ARG A 354 -12.77 19.90 -24.36
C ARG A 354 -11.86 19.01 -25.23
N VAL A 355 -11.17 18.04 -24.63
CA VAL A 355 -10.28 17.11 -25.34
C VAL A 355 -11.02 15.81 -25.63
N ARG A 356 -10.93 15.27 -26.84
CA ARG A 356 -11.47 13.93 -27.15
C ARG A 356 -10.75 12.88 -26.30
N GLY A 357 -11.51 11.96 -25.71
CA GLY A 357 -10.95 10.96 -24.80
C GLY A 357 -10.52 11.54 -23.44
N SER A 358 -11.04 12.70 -23.05
CA SER A 358 -10.70 13.40 -21.79
C SER A 358 -10.86 12.52 -20.54
N LEU A 359 -11.90 11.68 -20.50
CA LEU A 359 -12.13 10.78 -19.37
C LEU A 359 -11.06 9.67 -19.28
N TYR A 360 -10.52 9.19 -20.41
CA TYR A 360 -9.38 8.26 -20.37
C TYR A 360 -8.13 8.93 -19.83
N ILE A 361 -7.88 10.19 -20.22
CA ILE A 361 -6.77 11.00 -19.70
C ILE A 361 -6.93 11.16 -18.19
N ALA A 362 -8.13 11.57 -17.73
CA ALA A 362 -8.43 11.77 -16.32
C ALA A 362 -8.22 10.48 -15.54
N VAL A 363 -8.77 9.36 -15.99
CA VAL A 363 -8.60 8.05 -15.34
C VAL A 363 -7.13 7.66 -15.25
N LEU A 364 -6.37 7.74 -16.34
CA LEU A 364 -4.98 7.29 -16.35
C LEU A 364 -4.06 8.19 -15.54
N ILE A 365 -4.25 9.52 -15.56
CA ILE A 365 -3.45 10.44 -14.75
C ILE A 365 -3.81 10.28 -13.26
N VAL A 366 -5.10 10.25 -12.92
CA VAL A 366 -5.55 10.03 -11.53
C VAL A 366 -5.05 8.71 -11.01
N SER A 367 -5.18 7.65 -11.82
CA SER A 367 -4.66 6.32 -11.47
C SER A 367 -3.16 6.36 -11.20
N THR A 368 -2.39 7.05 -12.05
CA THR A 368 -0.93 7.15 -11.90
C THR A 368 -0.56 7.83 -10.59
N ILE A 369 -1.21 8.94 -10.26
CA ILE A 369 -0.96 9.70 -9.03
C ILE A 369 -1.42 8.91 -7.81
N PHE A 370 -2.64 8.37 -7.86
CA PHE A 370 -3.25 7.69 -6.72
C PHE A 370 -2.68 6.29 -6.50
N ALA A 371 -2.38 5.57 -7.58
CA ALA A 371 -1.74 4.26 -7.51
C ALA A 371 -0.37 4.34 -6.83
N ALA A 372 0.39 5.41 -7.10
CA ALA A 372 1.63 5.70 -6.38
C ALA A 372 1.40 5.92 -4.87
N ALA A 373 0.25 6.51 -4.48
CA ALA A 373 -0.05 6.75 -3.07
C ALA A 373 -0.50 5.50 -2.31
N THR A 374 -1.33 4.65 -2.94
CA THR A 374 -1.95 3.50 -2.27
C THR A 374 -1.16 2.21 -2.41
N GLY A 375 -0.49 2.01 -3.55
CA GLY A 375 0.19 0.76 -3.89
C GLY A 375 -0.72 -0.48 -3.95
N ILE A 376 -2.06 -0.31 -3.90
CA ILE A 376 -3.04 -1.39 -3.82
C ILE A 376 -3.91 -1.40 -5.08
N VAL A 377 -3.71 -2.40 -5.95
CA VAL A 377 -4.42 -2.50 -7.24
C VAL A 377 -5.93 -2.65 -7.08
N GLY A 378 -6.36 -3.58 -6.22
CA GLY A 378 -7.78 -3.91 -6.07
C GLY A 378 -8.63 -2.72 -5.66
N ALA A 379 -8.20 -1.98 -4.62
CA ALA A 379 -8.89 -0.78 -4.15
C ALA A 379 -8.92 0.31 -5.23
N SER A 380 -7.78 0.57 -5.88
CA SER A 380 -7.68 1.58 -6.93
C SER A 380 -8.57 1.29 -8.13
N VAL A 381 -8.59 0.04 -8.62
CA VAL A 381 -9.45 -0.37 -9.75
C VAL A 381 -10.93 -0.27 -9.38
N THR A 382 -11.30 -0.75 -8.19
CA THR A 382 -12.70 -0.72 -7.73
C THR A 382 -13.20 0.72 -7.60
N LEU A 383 -12.43 1.58 -6.95
CA LEU A 383 -12.83 2.97 -6.73
C LEU A 383 -12.91 3.75 -8.04
N LEU A 384 -11.91 3.60 -8.93
CA LEU A 384 -11.95 4.18 -10.27
C LEU A 384 -13.12 3.63 -11.11
N GLY A 385 -13.42 2.34 -10.97
CA GLY A 385 -14.57 1.71 -11.63
C GLY A 385 -15.89 2.33 -11.21
N ILE A 386 -16.09 2.57 -9.91
CA ILE A 386 -17.30 3.20 -9.37
C ILE A 386 -17.39 4.67 -9.83
N MET A 387 -16.31 5.43 -9.71
CA MET A 387 -16.31 6.86 -10.00
C MET A 387 -16.33 7.17 -11.50
N ALA A 388 -15.35 6.63 -12.21
CA ALA A 388 -15.15 6.95 -13.62
C ALA A 388 -16.01 6.10 -14.55
N GLY A 389 -16.29 4.84 -14.20
CA GLY A 389 -17.04 3.91 -15.04
C GLY A 389 -18.46 4.39 -15.31
N ALA A 390 -19.17 4.85 -14.29
CA ALA A 390 -20.52 5.42 -14.44
C ALA A 390 -20.51 6.69 -15.31
N THR A 391 -19.56 7.59 -15.07
CA THR A 391 -19.40 8.83 -15.85
C THR A 391 -19.06 8.54 -17.31
N MET A 392 -18.12 7.62 -17.56
CA MET A 392 -17.72 7.21 -18.92
C MET A 392 -18.89 6.58 -19.70
N SER A 393 -19.67 5.73 -19.03
CA SER A 393 -20.85 5.09 -19.64
C SER A 393 -21.92 6.12 -20.01
N ARG A 394 -22.24 7.07 -19.11
CA ARG A 394 -23.22 8.15 -19.36
C ARG A 394 -22.77 9.08 -20.50
N SER A 395 -21.47 9.35 -20.61
CA SER A 395 -20.90 10.21 -21.67
C SER A 395 -20.66 9.48 -22.99
N GLY A 396 -21.16 8.25 -23.16
CA GLY A 396 -21.11 7.51 -24.42
C GLY A 396 -19.73 6.93 -24.77
N TYR A 397 -18.84 6.77 -23.77
CA TYR A 397 -17.52 6.15 -23.96
C TYR A 397 -17.63 4.64 -24.20
N ASN A 398 -16.75 4.08 -25.00
CA ASN A 398 -16.73 2.65 -25.27
C ASN A 398 -16.43 1.83 -24.01
N VAL A 399 -17.34 0.96 -23.58
CA VAL A 399 -17.28 0.19 -22.34
C VAL A 399 -16.02 -0.67 -22.24
N ARG A 400 -15.64 -1.35 -23.34
CA ARG A 400 -14.45 -2.23 -23.34
C ARG A 400 -13.15 -1.45 -23.15
N LEU A 401 -13.02 -0.31 -23.83
CA LEU A 401 -11.85 0.55 -23.70
C LEU A 401 -11.81 1.23 -22.33
N SER A 402 -12.98 1.61 -21.77
CA SER A 402 -13.12 2.18 -20.43
C SER A 402 -12.70 1.20 -19.35
N ALA A 403 -13.23 -0.03 -19.39
CA ALA A 403 -12.84 -1.09 -18.49
C ALA A 403 -11.33 -1.39 -18.55
N GLY A 404 -10.79 -1.44 -19.78
CA GLY A 404 -9.35 -1.61 -20.01
C GLY A 404 -8.51 -0.48 -19.44
N ALA A 405 -8.91 0.78 -19.64
CA ALA A 405 -8.20 1.94 -19.12
C ALA A 405 -8.21 2.00 -17.59
N ILE A 406 -9.37 1.71 -16.95
CA ILE A 406 -9.51 1.66 -15.49
C ILE A 406 -8.62 0.54 -14.90
N THR A 407 -8.68 -0.66 -15.47
CA THR A 407 -7.88 -1.79 -15.00
C THR A 407 -6.39 -1.54 -15.19
N ALA A 408 -5.98 -1.09 -16.37
CA ALA A 408 -4.59 -0.76 -16.67
C ALA A 408 -4.06 0.36 -15.79
N GLY A 409 -4.86 1.41 -15.57
CA GLY A 409 -4.52 2.50 -14.66
C GLY A 409 -4.29 2.02 -13.24
N GLY A 410 -5.19 1.20 -12.70
CA GLY A 410 -5.06 0.67 -11.33
C GLY A 410 -3.82 -0.21 -11.14
N THR A 411 -3.36 -0.93 -12.18
CA THR A 411 -2.15 -1.76 -12.10
C THR A 411 -0.85 -0.95 -12.04
N LEU A 412 -0.85 0.32 -12.42
CA LEU A 412 0.33 1.20 -12.32
C LEU A 412 0.84 1.35 -10.87
N GLY A 413 -0.03 1.17 -9.87
CA GLY A 413 0.32 1.26 -8.46
C GLY A 413 1.33 0.23 -7.97
N ILE A 414 1.48 -0.88 -8.65
CA ILE A 414 2.54 -1.85 -8.34
C ILE A 414 3.90 -1.36 -8.81
N LEU A 415 3.93 -0.63 -9.92
CA LEU A 415 5.16 -0.28 -10.61
C LEU A 415 5.67 1.12 -10.26
N ILE A 416 4.76 2.09 -10.07
CA ILE A 416 5.15 3.49 -9.81
C ILE A 416 5.45 3.68 -8.32
N PRO A 417 6.66 4.11 -7.93
CA PRO A 417 6.99 4.41 -6.54
C PRO A 417 6.14 5.58 -5.97
N PRO A 418 5.87 5.59 -4.65
CA PRO A 418 6.17 4.57 -3.66
C PRO A 418 5.18 3.39 -3.72
N SER A 419 5.66 2.24 -4.20
CA SER A 419 4.87 1.01 -4.31
C SER A 419 5.15 0.09 -3.12
N ILE A 420 4.09 -0.41 -2.48
CA ILE A 420 4.20 -1.38 -1.38
C ILE A 420 4.91 -2.65 -1.85
N MET A 421 4.64 -3.07 -3.09
CA MET A 421 5.28 -4.26 -3.67
C MET A 421 6.81 -4.10 -3.75
N LEU A 422 7.29 -2.94 -4.20
CA LEU A 422 8.72 -2.66 -4.27
C LEU A 422 9.38 -2.57 -2.89
N ILE A 423 8.66 -2.04 -1.88
CA ILE A 423 9.15 -2.01 -0.49
C ILE A 423 9.34 -3.43 0.04
N VAL A 424 8.38 -4.31 -0.21
CA VAL A 424 8.42 -5.70 0.22
C VAL A 424 9.50 -6.49 -0.53
N MET A 425 9.67 -6.24 -1.83
CA MET A 425 10.70 -6.90 -2.64
C MET A 425 12.13 -6.57 -2.18
N GLY A 426 12.37 -5.37 -1.63
CA GLY A 426 13.69 -4.96 -1.14
C GLY A 426 14.30 -6.00 -0.19
N PRO A 427 13.69 -6.23 1.00
CA PRO A 427 14.18 -7.23 1.96
C PRO A 427 14.14 -8.68 1.47
N VAL A 428 13.18 -9.03 0.61
CA VAL A 428 13.03 -10.42 0.10
C VAL A 428 14.13 -10.74 -0.92
N LEU A 429 14.54 -9.77 -1.73
CA LEU A 429 15.59 -9.94 -2.74
C LEU A 429 16.98 -9.48 -2.25
N ASP A 430 17.07 -9.00 -1.00
CA ASP A 430 18.27 -8.40 -0.41
C ASP A 430 18.84 -7.25 -1.26
N VAL A 431 17.93 -6.40 -1.77
CA VAL A 431 18.25 -5.23 -2.59
C VAL A 431 17.74 -3.96 -1.91
N SER A 432 18.47 -2.85 -2.06
CA SER A 432 18.05 -1.56 -1.54
C SER A 432 16.68 -1.14 -2.12
N THR A 433 15.71 -0.84 -1.27
CA THR A 433 14.39 -0.30 -1.69
C THR A 433 14.54 1.00 -2.49
N LEU A 434 15.54 1.83 -2.17
CA LEU A 434 15.83 3.06 -2.90
C LEU A 434 16.23 2.76 -4.36
N ASP A 435 17.07 1.74 -4.58
CA ASP A 435 17.52 1.36 -5.92
C ASP A 435 16.36 0.75 -6.73
N LEU A 436 15.50 -0.03 -6.08
CA LEU A 436 14.27 -0.53 -6.70
C LEU A 436 13.35 0.63 -7.12
N PHE A 437 13.18 1.65 -6.29
CA PHE A 437 12.38 2.82 -6.63
C PHE A 437 12.98 3.62 -7.80
N ARG A 438 14.30 3.83 -7.79
CA ARG A 438 14.98 4.50 -8.91
C ARG A 438 14.86 3.71 -10.21
N GLY A 439 15.01 2.39 -10.13
CA GLY A 439 14.89 1.49 -11.29
C GLY A 439 13.46 1.42 -11.84
N ALA A 440 12.44 1.47 -10.99
CA ALA A 440 11.04 1.34 -11.37
C ALA A 440 10.41 2.64 -11.91
N PHE A 441 10.96 3.81 -11.56
CA PHE A 441 10.39 5.11 -11.93
C PHE A 441 10.29 5.30 -13.45
N VAL A 442 11.36 5.05 -14.19
CA VAL A 442 11.38 5.23 -15.66
C VAL A 442 10.46 4.23 -16.36
N PRO A 443 10.49 2.91 -16.08
CA PRO A 443 9.54 1.96 -16.66
C PRO A 443 8.08 2.28 -16.31
N GLY A 444 7.80 2.73 -15.08
CA GLY A 444 6.47 3.12 -14.66
C GLY A 444 5.93 4.33 -15.43
N ALA A 445 6.73 5.38 -15.56
CA ALA A 445 6.39 6.56 -16.34
C ALA A 445 6.21 6.25 -17.84
N LEU A 446 7.07 5.38 -18.39
CA LEU A 446 6.96 4.91 -19.76
C LEU A 446 5.65 4.16 -19.99
N LEU A 447 5.31 3.22 -19.09
CA LEU A 447 4.08 2.43 -19.19
C LEU A 447 2.82 3.34 -19.12
N ALA A 448 2.78 4.27 -18.18
CA ALA A 448 1.70 5.25 -18.06
C ALA A 448 1.55 6.09 -19.35
N SER A 449 2.69 6.52 -19.92
CA SER A 449 2.73 7.26 -21.17
C SER A 449 2.21 6.42 -22.36
N LEU A 450 2.60 5.14 -22.42
CA LEU A 450 2.12 4.22 -23.47
C LEU A 450 0.60 3.99 -23.36
N TYR A 451 0.04 3.88 -22.16
CA TYR A 451 -1.40 3.78 -21.98
C TYR A 451 -2.13 5.04 -22.47
N LEU A 452 -1.59 6.22 -22.15
CA LEU A 452 -2.12 7.49 -22.65
C LEU A 452 -2.03 7.59 -24.17
N ILE A 453 -0.89 7.27 -24.75
CA ILE A 453 -0.68 7.31 -26.23
C ILE A 453 -1.63 6.33 -26.91
N TYR A 454 -1.78 5.12 -26.38
CA TYR A 454 -2.68 4.12 -26.96
C TYR A 454 -4.14 4.56 -26.90
N THR A 455 -4.63 5.00 -25.75
CA THR A 455 -6.03 5.40 -25.58
C THR A 455 -6.37 6.64 -26.42
N LEU A 456 -5.50 7.65 -26.41
CA LEU A 456 -5.68 8.85 -27.20
C LEU A 456 -5.55 8.58 -28.71
N GLY A 457 -4.58 7.77 -29.10
CA GLY A 457 -4.42 7.34 -30.49
C GLY A 457 -5.65 6.61 -31.02
N ARG A 458 -6.24 5.71 -30.22
CA ARG A 458 -7.49 5.03 -30.54
C ARG A 458 -8.67 6.01 -30.68
N CYS A 459 -8.79 6.98 -29.77
CA CYS A 459 -9.83 8.02 -29.84
C CYS A 459 -9.61 9.00 -30.99
N TRP A 460 -8.37 9.21 -31.45
CA TRP A 460 -8.06 10.05 -32.62
C TRP A 460 -8.41 9.34 -33.91
N LEU A 461 -8.09 8.04 -34.03
CA LEU A 461 -8.43 7.21 -35.18
C LEU A 461 -9.94 6.93 -35.28
N ASN A 462 -10.59 6.65 -34.16
CA ASN A 462 -12.02 6.35 -34.05
C ASN A 462 -12.68 7.27 -33.02
N PRO A 463 -13.21 8.44 -33.43
CA PRO A 463 -13.77 9.44 -32.51
C PRO A 463 -14.95 8.96 -31.68
N GLU A 464 -15.65 7.93 -32.09
CA GLU A 464 -16.79 7.33 -31.39
C GLU A 464 -16.37 6.60 -30.07
N LEU A 465 -15.09 6.21 -29.94
CA LEU A 465 -14.59 5.51 -28.75
C LEU A 465 -14.47 6.42 -27.53
N GLY A 466 -14.30 7.73 -27.73
CA GLY A 466 -14.18 8.71 -26.66
C GLY A 466 -14.68 10.09 -27.12
N PRO A 467 -16.00 10.31 -27.10
CA PRO A 467 -16.59 11.57 -27.50
C PRO A 467 -16.14 12.74 -26.60
N ILE A 468 -16.29 13.96 -27.08
CA ILE A 468 -16.12 15.16 -26.25
C ILE A 468 -17.31 15.22 -25.30
N LEU A 469 -17.08 15.64 -24.06
CA LEU A 469 -18.14 15.82 -23.07
C LEU A 469 -19.22 16.79 -23.58
N SER A 470 -20.48 16.51 -23.23
CA SER A 470 -21.60 17.37 -23.58
C SER A 470 -21.41 18.79 -23.06
N GLU A 471 -22.03 19.80 -23.68
CA GLU A 471 -21.88 21.19 -23.24
C GLU A 471 -22.41 21.40 -21.80
N GLU A 472 -23.38 20.56 -21.38
CA GLU A 472 -23.94 20.58 -20.01
C GLU A 472 -22.95 20.06 -18.96
N ASP A 473 -22.08 19.11 -19.35
CA ASP A 473 -21.05 18.53 -18.48
C ASP A 473 -19.71 19.28 -18.54
N GLN A 474 -19.60 20.30 -19.40
CA GLN A 474 -18.40 21.13 -19.49
C GLN A 474 -18.48 22.26 -18.48
N PRO A 475 -17.38 22.50 -17.71
CA PRO A 475 -17.33 23.63 -16.79
C PRO A 475 -17.46 24.97 -17.55
N GLU A 476 -18.15 25.94 -16.96
CA GLU A 476 -18.17 27.31 -17.46
C GLU A 476 -16.75 27.89 -17.45
N THR A 477 -16.15 28.00 -18.61
CA THR A 477 -14.77 28.43 -18.77
C THR A 477 -14.67 29.58 -19.77
N SER A 478 -13.67 30.45 -19.60
CA SER A 478 -13.37 31.49 -20.58
C SER A 478 -12.95 30.90 -21.93
N ASN A 479 -13.07 31.65 -23.01
CA ASN A 479 -12.62 31.23 -24.35
C ASN A 479 -11.13 30.88 -24.41
N ASN A 480 -10.33 31.36 -23.47
CA ASN A 480 -8.88 31.15 -23.38
C ASN A 480 -8.46 30.22 -22.23
N TYR A 481 -9.36 29.40 -21.69
CA TYR A 481 -9.11 28.58 -20.51
C TYR A 481 -7.84 27.72 -20.56
N ARG A 482 -7.49 27.17 -21.76
CA ARG A 482 -6.25 26.36 -21.92
C ARG A 482 -5.01 27.19 -21.68
N LEU A 483 -5.01 28.45 -22.13
CA LEU A 483 -3.93 29.39 -21.89
C LEU A 483 -3.84 29.77 -20.41
N GLU A 484 -4.97 29.99 -19.76
CA GLU A 484 -5.05 30.28 -18.34
C GLU A 484 -4.49 29.12 -17.52
N VAL A 485 -4.88 27.86 -17.79
CA VAL A 485 -4.35 26.68 -17.12
C VAL A 485 -2.83 26.56 -17.30
N ILE A 486 -2.33 26.71 -18.52
CA ILE A 486 -0.88 26.67 -18.80
C ILE A 486 -0.13 27.74 -17.99
N LEU A 487 -0.63 28.98 -18.00
CA LEU A 487 0.00 30.08 -17.30
C LEU A 487 0.02 29.89 -15.77
N ILE A 488 -1.04 29.31 -15.21
CA ILE A 488 -1.10 29.03 -13.79
C ILE A 488 -0.14 27.90 -13.44
N CYS A 489 -0.11 26.82 -14.21
CA CYS A 489 0.88 25.77 -13.99
C CYS A 489 2.30 26.31 -14.01
N ILE A 490 2.62 27.17 -14.99
CA ILE A 490 3.95 27.82 -15.08
C ILE A 490 4.18 28.75 -13.90
N GLY A 491 3.20 29.59 -13.52
CA GLY A 491 3.29 30.50 -12.40
C GLY A 491 3.47 29.77 -11.06
N VAL A 492 2.68 28.72 -10.83
CA VAL A 492 2.79 27.90 -9.61
C VAL A 492 4.16 27.23 -9.53
N LEU A 493 4.62 26.60 -10.60
CA LEU A 493 5.94 25.95 -10.64
C LEU A 493 7.07 26.96 -10.45
N ALA A 494 6.97 28.16 -11.04
CA ALA A 494 7.96 29.24 -10.87
C ALA A 494 7.97 29.76 -9.43
N ILE A 495 6.81 29.93 -8.80
CA ILE A 495 6.68 30.34 -7.39
C ILE A 495 7.24 29.27 -6.47
N CYS A 496 6.91 27.99 -6.70
CA CYS A 496 7.45 26.86 -5.94
C CYS A 496 8.97 26.80 -6.01
N ARG A 497 9.54 27.03 -7.21
CA ARG A 497 11.00 27.08 -7.38
C ARG A 497 11.64 28.27 -6.66
N LEU A 498 11.03 29.46 -6.70
CA LEU A 498 11.51 30.63 -5.97
C LEU A 498 11.55 30.41 -4.47
N PHE A 499 10.46 29.86 -3.92
CA PHE A 499 10.40 29.54 -2.49
C PHE A 499 11.40 28.46 -2.11
N GLY A 500 11.57 27.41 -2.95
CA GLY A 500 12.59 26.38 -2.75
C GLY A 500 14.02 26.95 -2.74
N LEU A 501 14.32 27.93 -3.61
CA LEU A 501 15.61 28.60 -3.65
C LEU A 501 15.82 29.56 -2.47
N ALA A 502 14.82 30.34 -2.11
CA ALA A 502 14.92 31.32 -1.04
C ALA A 502 14.98 30.64 0.35
N LEU A 503 14.11 29.69 0.62
CA LEU A 503 14.06 28.98 1.89
C LEU A 503 15.07 27.84 1.98
N GLY A 504 15.40 27.19 0.87
CA GLY A 504 16.45 26.16 0.81
C GLY A 504 17.83 26.71 1.13
N GLY A 505 18.12 27.97 0.77
CA GLY A 505 19.34 28.68 1.16
C GLY A 505 19.36 29.09 2.64
N ALA A 506 18.18 29.39 3.23
CA ALA A 506 18.09 29.85 4.62
C ALA A 506 18.01 28.71 5.65
N PHE A 507 17.41 27.57 5.27
CA PHE A 507 17.16 26.44 6.19
C PHE A 507 18.04 25.20 5.91
N GLY A 508 18.99 25.31 4.96
CA GLY A 508 19.63 24.13 4.40
C GLY A 508 18.63 23.27 3.62
N PHE A 509 19.11 22.34 2.81
CA PHE A 509 18.23 21.44 2.05
C PHE A 509 17.65 20.36 3.00
N VAL A 510 16.77 20.79 3.90
CA VAL A 510 16.09 19.88 4.82
C VAL A 510 14.73 19.55 4.19
N PRO A 511 14.31 18.26 4.12
CA PRO A 511 13.05 17.83 3.50
C PRO A 511 11.84 18.63 4.01
N PHE A 512 11.90 19.05 5.26
CA PHE A 512 10.85 19.81 5.93
C PHE A 512 10.75 21.27 5.46
N GLY A 513 11.89 21.93 5.23
CA GLY A 513 11.93 23.27 4.68
C GLY A 513 11.33 23.33 3.27
N GLY A 514 11.59 22.30 2.46
CA GLY A 514 10.99 22.15 1.13
C GLY A 514 9.46 22.01 1.16
N LEU A 515 8.91 21.24 2.10
CA LEU A 515 7.46 21.09 2.25
C LEU A 515 6.80 22.41 2.69
N ILE A 516 7.37 23.10 3.69
CA ILE A 516 6.88 24.41 4.15
C ILE A 516 6.95 25.41 3.00
N ALA A 517 8.06 25.42 2.24
CA ALA A 517 8.23 26.28 1.07
C ALA A 517 7.17 26.02 0.00
N LEU A 518 6.87 24.75 -0.29
CA LEU A 518 5.82 24.36 -1.22
C LEU A 518 4.43 24.74 -0.75
N LEU A 519 4.11 24.51 0.51
CA LEU A 519 2.82 24.92 1.09
C LEU A 519 2.66 26.44 1.12
N ALA A 520 3.72 27.17 1.48
CA ALA A 520 3.71 28.63 1.44
C ALA A 520 3.57 29.15 0.01
N ALA A 521 4.26 28.55 -0.96
CA ALA A 521 4.14 28.89 -2.37
C ALA A 521 2.72 28.65 -2.90
N LEU A 522 2.08 27.56 -2.49
CA LEU A 522 0.68 27.29 -2.83
C LEU A 522 -0.28 28.32 -2.26
N LEU A 523 -0.14 28.66 -0.98
CA LEU A 523 -0.98 29.66 -0.34
C LEU A 523 -0.81 31.05 -1.00
N VAL A 524 0.42 31.43 -1.31
CA VAL A 524 0.72 32.68 -2.03
C VAL A 524 0.14 32.64 -3.43
N SER A 525 0.31 31.52 -4.16
CA SER A 525 -0.26 31.36 -5.49
C SER A 525 -1.79 31.45 -5.47
N TYR A 526 -2.45 30.73 -4.56
CA TYR A 526 -3.89 30.75 -4.39
C TYR A 526 -4.43 32.17 -4.13
N ARG A 527 -3.76 32.93 -3.25
CA ARG A 527 -4.14 34.34 -2.98
C ARG A 527 -3.85 35.28 -4.13
N ALA A 528 -2.71 35.09 -4.82
CA ALA A 528 -2.33 35.90 -5.96
C ALA A 528 -3.31 35.72 -7.13
N TYR A 529 -3.72 34.51 -7.40
CA TYR A 529 -4.61 34.19 -8.53
C TYR A 529 -6.08 34.58 -8.30
N LYS A 530 -6.49 34.89 -7.08
CA LYS A 530 -7.83 35.46 -6.80
C LYS A 530 -8.02 36.87 -7.31
N ASN A 531 -6.93 37.60 -7.54
CA ASN A 531 -6.99 39.01 -7.95
C ASN A 531 -6.27 39.19 -9.28
N LEU A 532 -7.03 39.59 -10.33
CA LEU A 532 -6.50 39.80 -11.66
C LEU A 532 -5.35 40.84 -11.70
N THR A 533 -5.43 41.90 -10.88
CA THR A 533 -4.40 42.94 -10.79
C THR A 533 -3.10 42.36 -10.24
N VAL A 534 -3.19 41.53 -9.21
CA VAL A 534 -2.04 40.83 -8.61
C VAL A 534 -1.45 39.81 -9.58
N LEU A 535 -2.30 39.05 -10.28
CA LEU A 535 -1.88 38.10 -11.32
C LEU A 535 -1.06 38.82 -12.41
N ARG A 536 -1.53 39.94 -12.88
CA ARG A 536 -0.88 40.76 -13.94
C ARG A 536 0.51 41.26 -13.54
N ILE A 537 0.74 41.53 -12.26
CA ILE A 537 2.01 42.03 -11.73
C ILE A 537 2.93 40.88 -11.32
N VAL A 538 2.40 39.95 -10.56
CA VAL A 538 3.22 38.88 -9.94
C VAL A 538 3.73 37.88 -10.99
N THR A 539 2.92 37.49 -11.96
CA THR A 539 3.32 36.48 -12.95
C THR A 539 4.50 36.92 -13.81
N PRO A 540 4.51 38.11 -14.46
CA PRO A 540 5.66 38.58 -15.23
C PRO A 540 6.89 38.80 -14.37
N LEU A 541 6.73 39.28 -13.14
CA LEU A 541 7.83 39.53 -12.20
C LEU A 541 8.49 38.20 -11.78
N VAL A 542 7.70 37.20 -11.45
CA VAL A 542 8.19 35.86 -11.08
C VAL A 542 8.90 35.20 -12.27
N ILE A 543 8.33 35.27 -13.44
CA ILE A 543 8.93 34.73 -14.69
C ILE A 543 10.26 35.47 -14.98
N GLY A 544 10.27 36.80 -14.89
CA GLY A 544 11.47 37.63 -15.11
C GLY A 544 12.62 37.31 -14.15
N VAL A 545 12.32 37.22 -12.85
CA VAL A 545 13.32 36.83 -11.83
C VAL A 545 13.88 35.44 -12.10
N GLN A 546 13.03 34.49 -12.47
CA GLN A 546 13.46 33.12 -12.81
C GLN A 546 14.32 33.04 -14.06
N ILE A 547 14.02 33.84 -15.08
CA ILE A 547 14.84 33.91 -16.30
C ILE A 547 16.24 34.45 -15.93
N VAL A 548 16.30 35.57 -15.22
CA VAL A 548 17.58 36.16 -14.77
C VAL A 548 18.39 35.15 -13.93
N TYR A 549 17.75 34.47 -12.99
CA TYR A 549 18.41 33.45 -12.17
C TYR A 549 18.93 32.27 -13.01
N SER A 550 18.12 31.75 -13.95
CA SER A 550 18.53 30.62 -14.80
C SER A 550 19.68 31.00 -15.72
N VAL A 551 19.68 32.23 -16.28
CA VAL A 551 20.78 32.74 -17.08
C VAL A 551 22.04 32.90 -16.25
N SER A 552 21.95 33.44 -15.05
CA SER A 552 23.12 33.58 -14.16
C SER A 552 23.72 32.23 -13.77
N LYS A 553 22.90 31.20 -13.59
CA LYS A 553 23.39 29.83 -13.32
C LYS A 553 24.03 29.19 -14.53
N ILE A 554 23.52 29.40 -15.73
CA ILE A 554 24.17 28.91 -16.97
C ILE A 554 25.54 29.58 -17.15
N MET A 555 25.64 30.89 -16.88
CA MET A 555 26.92 31.63 -16.98
C MET A 555 27.95 31.18 -15.93
N ALA A 556 27.52 30.57 -14.83
CA ALA A 556 28.39 30.09 -13.76
C ALA A 556 28.76 28.59 -13.91
N LEU A 557 28.33 27.90 -14.97
CA LEU A 557 28.67 26.50 -15.22
C LEU A 557 29.93 26.36 -16.07
N ASP A 558 30.93 25.66 -15.52
CA ASP A 558 32.21 25.34 -16.21
C ASP A 558 32.06 23.99 -16.95
N GLY A 559 31.23 23.95 -18.02
CA GLY A 559 31.13 22.76 -18.88
C GLY A 559 29.69 22.27 -19.15
N VAL A 560 29.59 21.20 -19.95
CA VAL A 560 28.31 20.58 -20.32
C VAL A 560 27.90 19.54 -19.28
N GLU A 561 27.21 19.98 -18.23
CA GLU A 561 26.66 19.12 -17.19
C GLU A 561 25.15 18.92 -17.37
N PHE A 562 24.59 17.89 -16.74
CA PHE A 562 23.14 17.67 -16.71
C PHE A 562 22.36 18.91 -16.21
N GLY A 563 22.99 19.72 -15.34
CA GLY A 563 22.47 20.99 -14.86
C GLY A 563 22.21 22.01 -15.99
N LEU A 564 23.04 22.03 -17.04
CA LEU A 564 22.85 22.90 -18.19
C LEU A 564 21.58 22.58 -18.97
N PHE A 565 21.35 21.30 -19.28
CA PHE A 565 20.12 20.86 -19.96
C PHE A 565 18.86 21.21 -19.17
N TYR A 566 18.89 21.03 -17.85
CA TYR A 566 17.79 21.41 -16.98
C TYR A 566 17.51 22.92 -17.03
N GLN A 567 18.54 23.77 -16.97
CA GLN A 567 18.38 25.22 -17.02
C GLN A 567 17.88 25.69 -18.39
N ILE A 568 18.38 25.10 -19.48
CA ILE A 568 17.91 25.41 -20.85
C ILE A 568 16.45 25.01 -21.02
N ALA A 569 16.08 23.80 -20.63
CA ALA A 569 14.69 23.33 -20.68
C ALA A 569 13.75 24.24 -19.89
N TRP A 570 14.19 24.68 -18.69
CA TRP A 570 13.44 25.60 -17.85
C TRP A 570 13.29 26.98 -18.52
N LEU A 571 14.34 27.52 -19.17
CA LEU A 571 14.26 28.78 -19.92
C LEU A 571 13.30 28.69 -21.11
N ILE A 572 13.32 27.60 -21.85
CA ILE A 572 12.38 27.36 -22.97
C ILE A 572 10.93 27.36 -22.42
N PHE A 573 10.70 26.67 -21.32
CA PHE A 573 9.39 26.59 -20.67
C PHE A 573 8.90 27.95 -20.17
N LEU A 574 9.77 28.73 -19.52
CA LEU A 574 9.48 30.10 -19.06
C LEU A 574 9.27 31.05 -20.24
N GLY A 575 10.07 30.93 -21.32
CA GLY A 575 9.93 31.73 -22.52
C GLY A 575 8.59 31.48 -23.24
N PHE A 576 8.20 30.21 -23.33
CA PHE A 576 6.87 29.86 -23.85
C PHE A 576 5.75 30.41 -22.98
N GLY A 577 5.88 30.33 -21.64
CA GLY A 577 4.93 30.92 -20.69
C GLY A 577 4.83 32.43 -20.83
N ALA A 578 5.96 33.13 -20.93
CA ALA A 578 6.00 34.57 -21.14
C ALA A 578 5.32 34.99 -22.46
N TYR A 579 5.62 34.27 -23.57
CA TYR A 579 4.98 34.53 -24.86
C TYR A 579 3.46 34.38 -24.78
N LYS A 580 2.98 33.33 -24.14
CA LYS A 580 1.55 33.08 -23.96
C LYS A 580 0.91 34.07 -23.00
N ALA A 581 1.63 34.52 -21.96
CA ALA A 581 1.15 35.51 -21.01
C ALA A 581 0.91 36.88 -21.68
N VAL A 582 1.77 37.29 -22.61
CA VAL A 582 1.60 38.53 -23.38
C VAL A 582 0.31 38.47 -24.20
N GLY A 583 0.02 37.34 -24.85
CA GLY A 583 -1.22 37.14 -25.60
C GLY A 583 -2.46 37.24 -24.73
N LEU A 584 -2.46 36.63 -23.55
CA LEU A 584 -3.58 36.66 -22.61
C LEU A 584 -3.75 38.07 -22.01
N TYR A 585 -2.65 38.77 -21.75
CA TYR A 585 -2.64 40.12 -21.19
C TYR A 585 -3.37 41.15 -22.07
N SER A 586 -3.28 40.96 -23.40
CA SER A 586 -3.93 41.84 -24.38
C SER A 586 -5.43 41.56 -24.57
N THR A 587 -5.90 40.36 -24.23
CA THR A 587 -7.27 39.91 -24.52
C THR A 587 -8.18 39.80 -23.28
N THR A 588 -7.62 39.80 -22.06
CA THR A 588 -8.40 39.61 -20.83
C THR A 588 -8.75 40.96 -20.21
N THR A 589 -10.05 41.28 -20.18
CA THR A 589 -10.60 42.44 -19.44
C THR A 589 -11.08 41.99 -18.05
N ALA A 590 -11.23 42.94 -17.12
CA ALA A 590 -11.70 42.62 -15.75
C ALA A 590 -13.12 42.01 -15.74
N GLU A 591 -13.93 42.29 -16.77
CA GLU A 591 -15.29 41.76 -16.93
C GLU A 591 -15.30 40.28 -17.42
N ASN A 592 -14.24 39.83 -18.10
CA ASN A 592 -14.14 38.47 -18.63
C ASN A 592 -13.35 37.51 -17.71
N PHE A 593 -12.83 38.02 -16.57
CA PHE A 593 -12.09 37.21 -15.61
C PHE A 593 -13.02 36.68 -14.53
N HIS A 594 -13.61 35.54 -14.75
CA HIS A 594 -14.27 34.80 -13.70
C HIS A 594 -13.25 33.88 -13.04
N PHE A 595 -13.12 34.00 -11.70
CA PHE A 595 -12.43 33.00 -10.88
C PHE A 595 -13.32 31.77 -10.85
N SER A 596 -13.20 30.96 -11.91
CA SER A 596 -14.07 29.84 -12.17
C SER A 596 -13.89 28.72 -11.12
N GLU A 597 -14.88 27.88 -11.02
CA GLU A 597 -14.85 26.64 -10.23
C GLU A 597 -13.59 25.79 -10.52
N LEU A 598 -13.10 25.82 -11.76
CA LEU A 598 -11.85 25.20 -12.20
C LEU A 598 -10.64 25.54 -11.29
N TRP A 599 -10.52 26.78 -10.87
CA TRP A 599 -9.40 27.25 -10.04
C TRP A 599 -9.49 26.72 -8.62
N ASN A 600 -10.69 26.73 -8.05
CA ASN A 600 -10.91 26.16 -6.73
C ASN A 600 -10.59 24.66 -6.74
N GLU A 601 -11.05 23.95 -7.77
CA GLU A 601 -10.79 22.51 -7.90
C GLU A 601 -9.31 22.21 -8.21
N PHE A 602 -8.62 23.04 -9.00
CA PHE A 602 -7.19 22.88 -9.24
C PHE A 602 -6.37 23.03 -7.95
N PHE A 603 -6.59 24.10 -7.20
CA PHE A 603 -5.83 24.36 -5.96
C PHE A 603 -6.29 23.51 -4.78
N ALA A 604 -7.54 23.16 -4.70
CA ALA A 604 -8.07 22.35 -3.61
C ALA A 604 -8.10 20.85 -3.93
N GLY A 605 -8.30 20.46 -5.19
CA GLY A 605 -8.42 19.06 -5.59
C GLY A 605 -7.10 18.44 -6.05
N LEU A 606 -6.42 19.08 -7.02
CA LEU A 606 -5.24 18.50 -7.67
C LEU A 606 -3.95 18.72 -6.86
N MET A 607 -3.71 19.95 -6.42
CA MET A 607 -2.40 20.33 -5.86
C MET A 607 -2.04 19.64 -4.53
N PRO A 608 -2.88 19.62 -3.48
CA PRO A 608 -2.46 19.10 -2.18
C PRO A 608 -2.13 17.61 -2.18
N PRO A 609 -2.94 16.70 -2.79
CA PRO A 609 -2.57 15.29 -2.89
C PRO A 609 -1.28 15.07 -3.70
N THR A 610 -1.14 15.77 -4.84
CA THR A 610 0.03 15.65 -5.71
C THR A 610 1.30 16.08 -4.99
N ILE A 611 1.24 17.16 -4.20
CA ILE A 611 2.40 17.63 -3.42
C ILE A 611 2.75 16.65 -2.32
N LEU A 612 1.77 16.12 -1.60
CA LEU A 612 2.03 15.14 -0.54
C LEU A 612 2.77 13.92 -1.09
N ILE A 613 2.27 13.37 -2.20
CA ILE A 613 2.88 12.20 -2.85
C ILE A 613 4.26 12.53 -3.40
N SER A 614 4.39 13.67 -4.10
CA SER A 614 5.66 14.12 -4.66
C SER A 614 6.71 14.39 -3.59
N PHE A 615 6.29 14.89 -2.44
CA PHE A 615 7.18 15.10 -1.30
C PHE A 615 7.64 13.78 -0.69
N ALA A 616 6.71 12.84 -0.44
CA ALA A 616 7.06 11.52 0.08
C ALA A 616 8.02 10.78 -0.87
N LEU A 617 7.69 10.72 -2.16
CA LEU A 617 8.53 10.07 -3.16
C LEU A 617 9.85 10.81 -3.38
N GLY A 618 9.80 12.13 -3.53
CA GLY A 618 10.98 12.96 -3.78
C GLY A 618 11.99 12.89 -2.65
N SER A 619 11.56 12.87 -1.39
CA SER A 619 12.45 12.73 -0.23
C SER A 619 13.20 11.38 -0.24
N ILE A 620 12.55 10.30 -0.67
CA ILE A 620 13.18 8.98 -0.81
C ILE A 620 14.17 8.98 -1.97
N LEU A 621 13.75 9.42 -3.17
CA LEU A 621 14.59 9.38 -4.37
C LEU A 621 15.86 10.23 -4.26
N MET A 622 15.77 11.35 -3.53
CA MET A 622 16.89 12.23 -3.24
C MET A 622 17.77 11.74 -2.06
N GLY A 623 17.34 10.67 -1.36
CA GLY A 623 18.07 10.12 -0.23
C GLY A 623 17.97 10.95 1.07
N PHE A 624 16.98 11.86 1.17
CA PHE A 624 16.77 12.69 2.37
C PHE A 624 16.03 11.95 3.47
N ALA A 625 15.18 10.99 3.10
CA ALA A 625 14.38 10.20 4.04
C ALA A 625 14.43 8.72 3.66
N THR A 626 14.39 7.87 4.67
CA THR A 626 14.16 6.44 4.49
C THR A 626 12.71 6.19 4.03
N PRO A 627 12.40 5.06 3.40
CA PRO A 627 11.01 4.71 3.04
C PRO A 627 10.04 4.78 4.23
N ALA A 628 10.48 4.39 5.41
CA ALA A 628 9.66 4.42 6.63
C ALA A 628 9.39 5.85 7.12
N GLU A 629 10.40 6.72 7.10
CA GLU A 629 10.24 8.14 7.45
C GLU A 629 9.28 8.84 6.49
N ALA A 630 9.46 8.63 5.19
CA ALA A 630 8.60 9.21 4.17
C ALA A 630 7.15 8.71 4.27
N ALA A 631 6.97 7.42 4.58
CA ALA A 631 5.66 6.82 4.80
C ALA A 631 4.95 7.41 6.03
N ALA A 632 5.67 7.58 7.15
CA ALA A 632 5.13 8.17 8.37
C ALA A 632 4.72 9.64 8.16
N MET A 633 5.58 10.41 7.49
CA MET A 633 5.30 11.80 7.14
C MET A 633 4.14 11.90 6.14
N GLY A 634 4.06 10.98 5.18
CA GLY A 634 2.93 10.87 4.25
C GLY A 634 1.62 10.53 4.94
N ALA A 635 1.62 9.55 5.86
CA ALA A 635 0.46 9.20 6.66
C ALA A 635 0.01 10.37 7.57
N PHE A 636 0.94 11.02 8.24
CA PHE A 636 0.64 12.21 9.03
C PHE A 636 0.10 13.36 8.16
N GLY A 637 0.72 13.63 7.01
CA GLY A 637 0.25 14.63 6.06
C GLY A 637 -1.14 14.33 5.50
N SER A 638 -1.48 13.06 5.23
CA SER A 638 -2.82 12.67 4.79
C SER A 638 -3.89 12.91 5.86
N ILE A 639 -3.56 12.68 7.14
CA ILE A 639 -4.43 12.99 8.28
C ILE A 639 -4.66 14.51 8.37
N LEU A 640 -3.59 15.31 8.25
CA LEU A 640 -3.69 16.77 8.24
C LEU A 640 -4.53 17.29 7.07
N LEU A 641 -4.37 16.72 5.88
CA LEU A 641 -5.20 17.06 4.72
C LEU A 641 -6.66 16.70 4.96
N SER A 642 -6.95 15.53 5.50
CA SER A 642 -8.32 15.13 5.84
C SER A 642 -8.98 16.09 6.84
N LEU A 643 -8.23 16.58 7.83
CA LEU A 643 -8.65 17.60 8.78
C LEU A 643 -8.89 18.95 8.07
N ALA A 644 -7.97 19.37 7.21
CA ALA A 644 -8.08 20.64 6.47
C ALA A 644 -9.29 20.68 5.53
N TYR A 645 -9.65 19.53 4.95
CA TYR A 645 -10.87 19.41 4.12
C TYR A 645 -12.17 19.24 4.91
N GLY A 646 -12.10 19.16 6.25
CA GLY A 646 -13.27 18.95 7.10
C GLY A 646 -13.94 17.58 6.90
N LYS A 647 -13.22 16.61 6.32
CA LYS A 647 -13.71 15.25 6.09
C LYS A 647 -13.29 14.26 7.18
N PHE A 648 -12.45 14.69 8.10
CA PHE A 648 -11.98 13.86 9.20
C PHE A 648 -13.10 13.54 10.18
N LYS A 649 -13.43 12.25 10.29
CA LYS A 649 -14.36 11.72 11.30
C LYS A 649 -13.62 10.63 12.07
N ILE A 650 -13.68 10.66 13.40
CA ILE A 650 -12.98 9.69 14.26
C ILE A 650 -13.39 8.25 13.93
N ALA A 651 -14.69 8.01 13.71
CA ALA A 651 -15.18 6.69 13.32
C ALA A 651 -14.60 6.23 11.97
N GLY A 652 -14.60 7.10 10.95
CA GLY A 652 -14.02 6.80 9.64
C GLY A 652 -12.50 6.62 9.69
N PHE A 653 -11.80 7.32 10.58
CA PHE A 653 -10.37 7.11 10.81
C PHE A 653 -10.11 5.75 11.45
N PHE A 654 -10.92 5.34 12.44
CA PHE A 654 -10.82 4.02 13.03
C PHE A 654 -11.06 2.90 11.99
N ASP A 655 -12.06 3.06 11.12
CA ASP A 655 -12.29 2.13 10.00
C ASP A 655 -11.10 2.08 9.04
N SER A 656 -10.44 3.22 8.81
CA SER A 656 -9.21 3.29 8.01
C SER A 656 -8.05 2.54 8.67
N LEU A 657 -7.90 2.62 10.00
CA LEU A 657 -6.91 1.85 10.77
C LEU A 657 -7.17 0.35 10.66
N VAL A 658 -8.42 -0.08 10.79
CA VAL A 658 -8.82 -1.50 10.69
C VAL A 658 -8.53 -2.04 9.28
N LYS A 659 -8.96 -1.34 8.22
CA LYS A 659 -8.65 -1.71 6.84
C LYS A 659 -7.13 -1.73 6.58
N GLY A 660 -6.41 -0.75 7.11
CA GLY A 660 -4.95 -0.70 7.03
C GLY A 660 -4.28 -1.90 7.69
N LEU A 661 -4.78 -2.33 8.84
CA LEU A 661 -4.33 -3.53 9.52
C LEU A 661 -4.58 -4.79 8.69
N GLU A 662 -5.78 -4.96 8.11
CA GLU A 662 -6.14 -6.12 7.28
C GLU A 662 -5.14 -6.32 6.12
N ILE A 663 -4.83 -5.25 5.41
CA ILE A 663 -3.89 -5.29 4.28
C ILE A 663 -2.45 -5.50 4.77
N THR A 664 -2.08 -4.89 5.89
CA THR A 664 -0.76 -5.06 6.51
C THR A 664 -0.53 -6.53 6.91
N VAL A 665 -1.49 -7.13 7.59
CA VAL A 665 -1.44 -8.56 7.99
C VAL A 665 -1.29 -9.46 6.76
N LEU A 666 -2.10 -9.20 5.73
CA LEU A 666 -2.03 -9.96 4.47
C LEU A 666 -0.61 -9.96 3.90
N ILE A 667 -0.02 -8.79 3.72
CA ILE A 667 1.28 -8.62 3.06
C ILE A 667 2.40 -9.15 3.94
N MET A 668 2.45 -8.72 5.19
CA MET A 668 3.55 -9.06 6.10
C MET A 668 3.58 -10.54 6.45
N PHE A 669 2.40 -11.16 6.60
CA PHE A 669 2.32 -12.59 6.87
C PHE A 669 2.74 -13.43 5.65
N LEU A 670 2.43 -12.95 4.43
CA LEU A 670 2.91 -13.57 3.19
C LEU A 670 4.43 -13.47 3.08
N VAL A 671 5.02 -12.33 3.43
CA VAL A 671 6.49 -12.13 3.44
C VAL A 671 7.15 -13.07 4.45
N ALA A 672 6.63 -13.17 5.66
CA ALA A 672 7.16 -14.06 6.68
C ALA A 672 7.10 -15.54 6.23
N ALA A 673 5.99 -15.95 5.62
CA ALA A 673 5.82 -17.29 5.05
C ALA A 673 6.80 -17.55 3.89
N SER A 674 7.00 -16.56 3.01
CA SER A 674 7.92 -16.65 1.87
C SER A 674 9.38 -16.74 2.33
N ASN A 675 9.78 -15.92 3.32
CA ASN A 675 11.13 -15.95 3.87
C ASN A 675 11.44 -17.30 4.53
N PHE A 676 10.46 -17.89 5.22
CA PHE A 676 10.62 -19.23 5.79
C PHE A 676 10.71 -20.31 4.71
N PHE A 677 9.91 -20.20 3.64
CA PHE A 677 9.94 -21.15 2.52
C PHE A 677 11.26 -21.07 1.76
N GLY A 678 11.85 -19.88 1.59
CA GLY A 678 13.12 -19.68 0.89
C GLY A 678 14.36 -20.09 1.67
N ALA A 679 14.26 -20.22 3.00
CA ALA A 679 15.37 -20.60 3.89
C ALA A 679 15.66 -22.09 3.92
#